data_f24cfc19b73f7194d3623f5baea59a43
#
_entry.id   f24cfc19b73f7194d3623f5baea59a43
#
_cell.length_a   1.000
_cell.length_b   1.000
_cell.length_c   1.000
_cell.angle_alpha   90.00
_cell.angle_beta   90.00
_cell.angle_gamma   90.00
#
_symmetry.space_group_name_H-M   'P 1'
#
loop_
_entity.id
_entity.type
_entity.pdbx_description
1 polymer ?
#
loop_
_entity_poly.entity_id
_entity_poly.type
_entity_poly.pdbx_seq_one_letter_code
_entity_poly.pdbx_strand_id
1 'polypeptide(L)'
;MLETNKNHATAWQGFKNGRWNRHVDVREFIQLNYTLYEGNDSFLSGPTEATSKLWEQVMQLSKEERERGGMWDMDTKVASTITSHDAGYLDKDLETIVGVQTEKPFKRSMQPFGGIRMAKAACEAYGYELDEETEKIFTDYRKTHNQGVFDAYSREMLNCRKAGVITGLPDAYGRGRIIGDYRRVALYGVDFLMEEKMHDFNTMSTEMSEDVIRLREELSEQYRALKELKELGQKYGFDLSRPAENFKEAVQWLYLAYLAAIKEQNGAAMSLGRTSTFLDIYAERDLKAGVITESEVQEIIDHFIMKLRIVKFARTPDYNELFSGDPTWVTESIGGVGIDGSPLVTKNSFRFLHSLDNLGPAPEPNLTVLWSVRLPDNFKTYCAKMSIKTSSIQYENDDIMRESYGDDYGIACCVSAMTIGKQMQFFGARANLAKTLLYAINGGKDEKSGAQVGPNFEGINSEVLEYDEVFKKFDQMMDWLAGVYINSLNVIHYMHDKYSYERIEMALHDTEIVRTMATGIAGLSVAADSLSAIKYAQVKPIRNEEGLVVDFEIEGDFPKYGNNDDRVDDIAVDLVERFMTKLRSHKTYRDSEHTMSVLTITSNVVYGKKTGNTPDGRKAGEPFAPGANPMHGRDQKGALSSLSSVAKIPYDCCKDGISNTFSIVPKSLGKEPEDQNRNLTSMLDGYAMQCGHHLNINVFNRETLIDAMEHPEEYPQLTIRVSGYAVNFIKLTREQQLDVISRTFHESM
;
A
#
# COMPACT_ATOMS: atom_id res chain seq x y z
N MET A 1 39.02 -2.77 3.32
CA MET A 1 39.02 -2.49 1.89
C MET A 1 38.70 -3.79 1.19
N LEU A 2 37.48 -3.92 0.72
CA LEU A 2 37.05 -5.08 -0.06
C LEU A 2 37.86 -5.06 -1.37
N GLU A 3 38.56 -6.14 -1.67
CA GLU A 3 39.21 -6.30 -2.97
C GLU A 3 38.11 -6.33 -4.02
N THR A 4 38.08 -5.31 -4.90
CA THR A 4 37.16 -5.27 -6.03
C THR A 4 37.34 -6.52 -6.87
N ASN A 5 36.40 -7.44 -6.78
CA ASN A 5 36.39 -8.66 -7.57
C ASN A 5 36.41 -8.30 -9.07
N LYS A 6 37.19 -9.00 -9.90
CA LYS A 6 37.30 -8.72 -11.35
C LYS A 6 35.93 -8.68 -12.06
N ASN A 7 34.96 -9.40 -11.52
CA ASN A 7 33.58 -9.45 -12.06
C ASN A 7 32.83 -8.13 -11.91
N HIS A 8 33.08 -7.34 -10.85
CA HIS A 8 32.44 -6.03 -10.67
C HIS A 8 32.95 -5.00 -11.70
N ALA A 9 34.23 -5.02 -12.01
CA ALA A 9 34.82 -4.05 -12.95
C ALA A 9 34.17 -4.12 -14.34
N THR A 10 33.80 -5.30 -14.82
CA THR A 10 33.14 -5.50 -16.11
C THR A 10 31.67 -5.04 -16.08
N ALA A 11 30.94 -5.43 -15.03
CA ALA A 11 29.51 -5.09 -14.88
C ALA A 11 29.29 -3.58 -14.73
N TRP A 12 30.22 -2.87 -14.07
CA TRP A 12 30.14 -1.43 -13.82
C TRP A 12 30.78 -0.56 -14.92
N GLN A 13 31.26 -1.19 -15.97
CA GLN A 13 31.84 -0.45 -17.09
C GLN A 13 30.81 0.53 -17.70
N GLY A 14 31.24 1.77 -17.90
CA GLY A 14 30.42 2.85 -18.43
C GLY A 14 29.67 3.66 -17.37
N PHE A 15 29.67 3.25 -16.11
CA PHE A 15 29.11 4.02 -15.01
C PHE A 15 30.17 4.95 -14.37
N LYS A 16 29.68 6.10 -13.85
CA LYS A 16 30.54 7.04 -13.11
C LYS A 16 30.83 6.47 -11.72
N ASN A 17 32.10 6.51 -11.33
CA ASN A 17 32.55 6.07 -10.03
C ASN A 17 32.10 7.02 -8.91
N GLY A 18 31.92 6.47 -7.70
CA GLY A 18 31.57 7.19 -6.49
C GLY A 18 31.84 6.35 -5.24
N ARG A 19 31.23 6.67 -4.10
CA ARG A 19 31.28 5.82 -2.91
C ARG A 19 30.55 4.51 -3.12
N TRP A 20 29.48 4.56 -3.93
CA TRP A 20 28.63 3.41 -4.23
C TRP A 20 29.40 2.17 -4.72
N ASN A 21 30.55 2.35 -5.38
CA ASN A 21 31.33 1.20 -5.85
C ASN A 21 32.25 0.58 -4.75
N ARG A 22 32.19 1.10 -3.53
CA ARG A 22 32.96 0.60 -2.36
C ARG A 22 32.05 0.24 -1.17
N HIS A 23 30.88 0.84 -1.10
CA HIS A 23 29.87 0.64 -0.08
C HIS A 23 28.49 0.61 -0.74
N VAL A 24 27.54 -0.04 -0.08
CA VAL A 24 26.15 -0.06 -0.58
C VAL A 24 25.57 1.34 -0.52
N ASP A 25 25.43 2.00 -1.66
CA ASP A 25 24.83 3.34 -1.82
C ASP A 25 24.16 3.47 -3.20
N VAL A 26 22.98 2.86 -3.32
CA VAL A 26 22.19 2.89 -4.58
C VAL A 26 21.75 4.32 -4.92
N ARG A 27 21.47 5.13 -3.90
CA ARG A 27 21.11 6.54 -4.11
C ARG A 27 22.22 7.31 -4.83
N GLU A 28 23.47 7.20 -4.34
CA GLU A 28 24.60 7.88 -5.00
C GLU A 28 24.82 7.36 -6.43
N PHE A 29 24.64 6.04 -6.65
CA PHE A 29 24.71 5.47 -8.00
C PHE A 29 23.69 6.12 -8.94
N ILE A 30 22.45 6.29 -8.51
CA ILE A 30 21.41 6.95 -9.30
C ILE A 30 21.78 8.40 -9.56
N GLN A 31 22.12 9.17 -8.54
CA GLN A 31 22.45 10.59 -8.64
C GLN A 31 23.59 10.86 -9.64
N LEU A 32 24.59 9.98 -9.69
CA LEU A 32 25.72 10.14 -10.59
C LEU A 32 25.43 9.71 -12.03
N ASN A 33 24.49 8.78 -12.25
CA ASN A 33 24.40 8.06 -13.51
C ASN A 33 23.07 8.23 -14.25
N TYR A 34 21.99 8.70 -13.61
CA TYR A 34 20.72 8.86 -14.31
C TYR A 34 20.79 9.93 -15.42
N THR A 35 19.91 9.83 -16.37
CA THR A 35 19.77 10.78 -17.46
C THR A 35 18.36 11.37 -17.43
N LEU A 36 18.27 12.67 -17.10
CA LEU A 36 16.99 13.39 -17.15
C LEU A 36 16.44 13.35 -18.59
N TYR A 37 15.15 13.05 -18.72
CA TYR A 37 14.43 13.07 -19.98
C TYR A 37 13.30 14.10 -19.93
N GLU A 38 13.38 15.09 -20.82
CA GLU A 38 12.40 16.18 -20.96
C GLU A 38 11.62 16.09 -22.29
N GLY A 39 11.91 15.06 -23.10
CA GLY A 39 11.22 14.81 -24.38
C GLY A 39 9.80 14.27 -24.20
N ASN A 40 9.15 14.00 -25.31
CA ASN A 40 7.79 13.46 -25.35
C ASN A 40 7.76 11.92 -25.45
N ASP A 41 6.57 11.37 -25.63
CA ASP A 41 6.29 9.93 -25.67
C ASP A 41 6.56 9.27 -27.06
N SER A 42 7.14 9.98 -28.03
CA SER A 42 7.30 9.50 -29.42
C SER A 42 8.29 8.33 -29.58
N PHE A 43 9.15 8.07 -28.61
CA PHE A 43 10.11 6.96 -28.63
C PHE A 43 9.50 5.62 -28.16
N LEU A 44 8.32 5.65 -27.55
CA LEU A 44 7.67 4.47 -26.99
C LEU A 44 7.27 3.49 -28.09
N SER A 45 7.47 2.20 -27.81
CA SER A 45 7.12 1.10 -28.70
C SER A 45 5.86 0.38 -28.23
N GLY A 46 5.03 -0.06 -29.17
CA GLY A 46 3.93 -0.96 -28.89
C GLY A 46 4.41 -2.33 -28.38
N PRO A 47 3.48 -3.20 -27.94
CA PRO A 47 3.83 -4.52 -27.47
C PRO A 47 4.43 -5.36 -28.61
N THR A 48 5.45 -6.16 -28.27
CA THR A 48 5.97 -7.14 -29.21
C THR A 48 4.98 -8.29 -29.41
N GLU A 49 5.22 -9.13 -30.40
CA GLU A 49 4.41 -10.35 -30.62
C GLU A 49 4.49 -11.29 -29.38
N ALA A 50 5.67 -11.40 -28.76
CA ALA A 50 5.86 -12.19 -27.56
C ALA A 50 5.06 -11.62 -26.38
N THR A 51 5.13 -10.30 -26.16
CA THR A 51 4.32 -9.61 -25.14
C THR A 51 2.83 -9.88 -25.35
N SER A 52 2.32 -9.73 -26.56
CA SER A 52 0.90 -9.93 -26.87
C SER A 52 0.46 -11.36 -26.60
N LYS A 53 1.23 -12.36 -27.06
CA LYS A 53 0.92 -13.79 -26.83
C LYS A 53 0.94 -14.17 -25.35
N LEU A 54 1.94 -13.68 -24.59
CA LEU A 54 2.01 -13.93 -23.15
C LEU A 54 0.82 -13.28 -22.42
N TRP A 55 0.45 -12.06 -22.82
CA TRP A 55 -0.69 -11.39 -22.21
C TRP A 55 -2.02 -12.10 -22.51
N GLU A 56 -2.20 -12.60 -23.70
CA GLU A 56 -3.35 -13.45 -24.04
C GLU A 56 -3.44 -14.71 -23.14
N GLN A 57 -2.30 -15.37 -22.88
CA GLN A 57 -2.24 -16.51 -21.95
C GLN A 57 -2.62 -16.08 -20.52
N VAL A 58 -2.10 -14.94 -20.03
CA VAL A 58 -2.44 -14.41 -18.70
C VAL A 58 -3.94 -14.12 -18.60
N MET A 59 -4.52 -13.49 -19.61
CA MET A 59 -5.95 -13.17 -19.66
C MET A 59 -6.82 -14.43 -19.67
N GLN A 60 -6.39 -15.48 -20.40
CA GLN A 60 -7.08 -16.75 -20.42
C GLN A 60 -7.03 -17.45 -19.06
N LEU A 61 -5.85 -17.53 -18.43
CA LEU A 61 -5.69 -18.11 -17.09
C LEU A 61 -6.47 -17.34 -16.03
N SER A 62 -6.52 -16.01 -16.14
CA SER A 62 -7.31 -15.15 -15.24
C SER A 62 -8.82 -15.39 -15.41
N LYS A 63 -9.28 -15.66 -16.63
CA LYS A 63 -10.67 -16.03 -16.89
C LYS A 63 -10.99 -17.39 -16.26
N GLU A 64 -10.14 -18.39 -16.50
CA GLU A 64 -10.30 -19.73 -15.90
C GLU A 64 -10.29 -19.68 -14.37
N GLU A 65 -9.43 -18.85 -13.76
CA GLU A 65 -9.39 -18.64 -12.31
C GLU A 65 -10.73 -18.13 -11.78
N ARG A 66 -11.34 -17.14 -12.45
CA ARG A 66 -12.67 -16.64 -12.09
C ARG A 66 -13.76 -17.70 -12.23
N GLU A 67 -13.75 -18.45 -13.32
CA GLU A 67 -14.69 -19.55 -13.56
C GLU A 67 -14.61 -20.68 -12.53
N ARG A 68 -13.43 -20.86 -11.92
CA ARG A 68 -13.17 -21.81 -10.81
C ARG A 68 -13.46 -21.22 -9.40
N GLY A 69 -14.05 -20.04 -9.32
CA GLY A 69 -14.40 -19.41 -8.03
C GLY A 69 -13.27 -18.61 -7.39
N GLY A 70 -12.26 -18.17 -8.16
CA GLY A 70 -11.20 -17.26 -7.71
C GLY A 70 -9.88 -17.93 -7.34
N MET A 71 -9.77 -19.26 -7.55
CA MET A 71 -8.53 -20.01 -7.34
C MET A 71 -8.29 -20.98 -8.51
N TRP A 72 -7.19 -20.77 -9.26
CA TRP A 72 -6.88 -21.65 -10.38
C TRP A 72 -6.32 -23.00 -9.92
N ASP A 73 -5.35 -23.00 -9.01
CA ASP A 73 -4.76 -24.16 -8.35
C ASP A 73 -4.03 -23.72 -7.08
N MET A 74 -3.78 -24.64 -6.15
CA MET A 74 -3.13 -24.38 -4.86
C MET A 74 -2.23 -25.56 -4.47
N ASP A 75 -1.03 -25.25 -4.00
CA ASP A 75 -0.18 -26.23 -3.32
C ASP A 75 -0.56 -26.32 -1.85
N THR A 76 -1.01 -27.48 -1.41
CA THR A 76 -1.44 -27.72 -0.02
C THR A 76 -0.43 -28.52 0.80
N LYS A 77 0.68 -28.96 0.17
CA LYS A 77 1.69 -29.81 0.80
C LYS A 77 3.00 -29.11 1.11
N VAL A 78 3.39 -28.19 0.24
CA VAL A 78 4.69 -27.52 0.36
C VAL A 78 4.52 -26.14 0.98
N ALA A 79 5.04 -25.97 2.18
CA ALA A 79 5.13 -24.64 2.81
C ALA A 79 6.08 -23.75 2.01
N SER A 80 5.61 -22.57 1.61
CA SER A 80 6.39 -21.66 0.77
C SER A 80 7.60 -21.12 1.49
N THR A 81 8.76 -21.27 0.87
CA THR A 81 10.04 -20.66 1.22
C THR A 81 10.71 -20.16 -0.05
N ILE A 82 11.83 -19.46 0.07
CA ILE A 82 12.57 -18.92 -1.09
C ILE A 82 12.87 -20.05 -2.11
N THR A 83 13.21 -21.23 -1.64
CA THR A 83 13.66 -22.36 -2.48
C THR A 83 12.68 -23.53 -2.56
N SER A 84 11.45 -23.38 -2.07
CA SER A 84 10.52 -24.52 -1.87
C SER A 84 10.02 -25.19 -3.14
N HIS A 85 9.92 -24.49 -4.26
CA HIS A 85 9.39 -25.00 -5.51
C HIS A 85 10.47 -25.01 -6.60
N ASP A 86 10.27 -25.83 -7.61
CA ASP A 86 11.09 -25.79 -8.82
C ASP A 86 10.83 -24.54 -9.63
N ALA A 87 11.69 -24.26 -10.62
CA ALA A 87 11.56 -23.10 -11.48
C ALA A 87 10.27 -23.17 -12.30
N GLY A 88 9.40 -22.17 -12.14
CA GLY A 88 8.13 -22.05 -12.85
C GLY A 88 8.15 -20.91 -13.87
N TYR A 89 7.40 -21.09 -14.93
CA TYR A 89 7.33 -20.19 -16.08
C TYR A 89 5.87 -19.95 -16.47
N LEU A 90 5.61 -18.81 -17.06
CA LEU A 90 4.36 -18.59 -17.79
C LEU A 90 4.45 -19.29 -19.16
N ASP A 91 5.47 -18.95 -19.93
CA ASP A 91 5.86 -19.61 -21.17
C ASP A 91 7.37 -19.46 -21.37
N LYS A 92 8.10 -20.56 -21.16
CA LYS A 92 9.57 -20.55 -21.13
C LYS A 92 10.22 -20.05 -22.42
N ASP A 93 9.56 -20.23 -23.55
CA ASP A 93 10.11 -19.91 -24.87
C ASP A 93 9.83 -18.46 -25.28
N LEU A 94 8.82 -17.83 -24.69
CA LEU A 94 8.39 -16.47 -25.02
C LEU A 94 8.82 -15.42 -23.99
N GLU A 95 8.91 -15.78 -22.72
CA GLU A 95 9.15 -14.79 -21.67
C GLU A 95 10.64 -14.39 -21.55
N THR A 96 10.89 -13.07 -21.46
CA THR A 96 12.24 -12.52 -21.26
C THR A 96 12.60 -12.39 -19.81
N ILE A 97 11.62 -12.15 -18.92
CA ILE A 97 11.75 -12.14 -17.46
C ILE A 97 11.02 -13.37 -16.92
N VAL A 98 11.74 -14.23 -16.23
CA VAL A 98 11.24 -15.53 -15.77
C VAL A 98 11.02 -15.56 -14.27
N GLY A 99 10.14 -16.45 -13.82
CA GLY A 99 9.88 -16.75 -12.43
C GLY A 99 8.40 -16.56 -12.06
N VAL A 100 7.86 -17.54 -11.34
CA VAL A 100 6.55 -17.50 -10.68
C VAL A 100 6.67 -18.15 -9.29
N GLN A 101 5.65 -18.04 -8.45
CA GLN A 101 5.72 -18.49 -7.05
C GLN A 101 5.93 -19.99 -6.87
N THR A 102 5.34 -20.78 -7.76
CA THR A 102 5.44 -22.24 -7.75
C THR A 102 5.98 -22.72 -9.10
N GLU A 103 5.95 -24.01 -9.34
CA GLU A 103 6.36 -24.59 -10.62
C GLU A 103 5.39 -24.29 -11.79
N LYS A 104 4.20 -23.70 -11.48
CA LYS A 104 3.18 -23.34 -12.49
C LYS A 104 2.66 -21.93 -12.26
N PRO A 105 2.33 -21.19 -13.34
CA PRO A 105 1.64 -19.92 -13.23
C PRO A 105 0.24 -20.09 -12.62
N PHE A 106 -0.23 -19.09 -11.89
CA PHE A 106 -1.52 -19.08 -11.21
C PHE A 106 -1.74 -20.16 -10.13
N LYS A 107 -0.83 -21.09 -9.92
CA LYS A 107 -0.87 -21.99 -8.77
C LYS A 107 -0.37 -21.26 -7.54
N ARG A 108 -1.23 -21.08 -6.54
CA ARG A 108 -0.92 -20.40 -5.29
C ARG A 108 -0.03 -21.24 -4.41
N SER A 109 0.89 -20.60 -3.71
CA SER A 109 1.69 -21.22 -2.67
C SER A 109 1.05 -21.01 -1.30
N MET A 110 1.25 -21.97 -0.41
CA MET A 110 0.81 -21.91 0.98
C MET A 110 1.91 -21.33 1.86
N GLN A 111 1.56 -20.38 2.73
CA GLN A 111 2.50 -19.69 3.61
C GLN A 111 2.11 -19.81 5.09
N PRO A 112 2.29 -20.98 5.70
CA PRO A 112 1.83 -21.22 7.08
C PRO A 112 2.74 -20.64 8.16
N PHE A 113 3.94 -20.17 7.82
CA PHE A 113 4.92 -19.66 8.79
C PHE A 113 4.38 -18.56 9.68
N GLY A 114 3.58 -17.66 9.12
CA GLY A 114 2.91 -16.57 9.82
C GLY A 114 1.58 -16.97 10.43
N GLY A 115 0.79 -17.79 9.73
CA GLY A 115 -0.58 -18.08 10.13
C GLY A 115 -1.13 -19.40 9.60
N ILE A 116 -0.89 -20.52 10.30
CA ILE A 116 -1.43 -21.83 9.91
C ILE A 116 -2.96 -21.83 9.84
N ARG A 117 -3.65 -21.13 10.75
CA ARG A 117 -5.11 -21.03 10.73
C ARG A 117 -5.62 -20.34 9.46
N MET A 118 -4.92 -19.31 9.00
CA MET A 118 -5.27 -18.62 7.77
C MET A 118 -5.02 -19.49 6.54
N ALA A 119 -3.89 -20.22 6.51
CA ALA A 119 -3.58 -21.15 5.44
C ALA A 119 -4.64 -22.27 5.34
N LYS A 120 -5.03 -22.86 6.48
CA LYS A 120 -6.11 -23.86 6.55
C LYS A 120 -7.44 -23.31 6.08
N ALA A 121 -7.85 -22.16 6.58
CA ALA A 121 -9.11 -21.52 6.19
C ALA A 121 -9.13 -21.14 4.70
N ALA A 122 -7.99 -20.73 4.11
CA ALA A 122 -7.89 -20.50 2.68
C ALA A 122 -8.02 -21.80 1.87
N CYS A 123 -7.39 -22.89 2.30
CA CYS A 123 -7.59 -24.21 1.66
C CYS A 123 -9.05 -24.61 1.68
N GLU A 124 -9.69 -24.63 2.85
CA GLU A 124 -11.10 -25.02 3.02
C GLU A 124 -12.05 -24.16 2.16
N ALA A 125 -11.83 -22.84 2.11
CA ALA A 125 -12.67 -21.89 1.37
C ALA A 125 -12.70 -22.16 -0.14
N TYR A 126 -11.63 -22.72 -0.69
CA TYR A 126 -11.50 -23.05 -2.12
C TYR A 126 -11.63 -24.55 -2.41
N GLY A 127 -12.04 -25.35 -1.42
CA GLY A 127 -12.28 -26.79 -1.61
C GLY A 127 -11.01 -27.64 -1.63
N TYR A 128 -9.93 -27.17 -1.02
CA TYR A 128 -8.69 -27.93 -0.83
C TYR A 128 -8.56 -28.41 0.62
N GLU A 129 -7.87 -29.51 0.81
CA GLU A 129 -7.49 -30.01 2.13
C GLU A 129 -6.03 -29.69 2.40
N LEU A 130 -5.76 -29.08 3.57
CA LEU A 130 -4.39 -28.86 4.03
C LEU A 130 -3.77 -30.22 4.37
N ASP A 131 -2.54 -30.45 3.91
CA ASP A 131 -1.78 -31.66 4.22
C ASP A 131 -1.62 -31.85 5.74
N GLU A 132 -1.99 -33.02 6.25
CA GLU A 132 -2.00 -33.31 7.70
C GLU A 132 -0.61 -33.21 8.34
N GLU A 133 0.45 -33.64 7.64
CA GLU A 133 1.83 -33.55 8.13
C GLU A 133 2.28 -32.12 8.23
N THR A 134 1.97 -31.30 7.23
CA THR A 134 2.23 -29.86 7.22
C THR A 134 1.47 -29.17 8.35
N GLU A 135 0.17 -29.44 8.51
CA GLU A 135 -0.61 -28.88 9.62
C GLU A 135 0.05 -29.20 10.96
N LYS A 136 0.44 -30.46 11.17
CA LYS A 136 1.08 -30.94 12.40
C LYS A 136 2.39 -30.24 12.71
N ILE A 137 3.21 -29.95 11.70
CA ILE A 137 4.47 -29.20 11.90
C ILE A 137 4.18 -27.83 12.53
N PHE A 138 3.16 -27.13 12.04
CA PHE A 138 2.83 -25.77 12.45
C PHE A 138 1.87 -25.67 13.66
N THR A 139 1.31 -26.77 14.11
CA THR A 139 0.48 -26.83 15.32
C THR A 139 1.18 -27.46 16.51
N ASP A 140 1.94 -28.55 16.27
CA ASP A 140 2.53 -29.33 17.37
C ASP A 140 4.01 -28.98 17.61
N TYR A 141 4.77 -28.73 16.56
CA TYR A 141 6.23 -28.56 16.67
C TYR A 141 6.70 -27.11 16.55
N ARG A 142 5.86 -26.23 16.04
CA ARG A 142 6.20 -24.84 15.77
C ARG A 142 5.03 -23.91 16.09
N LYS A 143 5.35 -22.77 16.71
CA LYS A 143 4.38 -21.69 16.93
C LYS A 143 4.44 -20.68 15.78
N THR A 144 3.30 -20.11 15.37
CA THR A 144 3.22 -19.05 14.38
C THR A 144 3.02 -17.69 15.07
N HIS A 145 3.30 -16.57 14.37
CA HIS A 145 3.03 -15.24 14.91
C HIS A 145 1.55 -15.05 15.23
N ASN A 146 0.65 -15.51 14.38
CA ASN A 146 -0.79 -15.44 14.59
C ASN A 146 -1.21 -16.11 15.91
N GLN A 147 -0.71 -17.30 16.17
CA GLN A 147 -0.96 -18.00 17.44
C GLN A 147 -0.39 -17.22 18.63
N GLY A 148 0.85 -16.72 18.50
CA GLY A 148 1.48 -15.89 19.53
C GLY A 148 0.70 -14.62 19.86
N VAL A 149 0.19 -13.93 18.83
CA VAL A 149 -0.63 -12.74 19.00
C VAL A 149 -1.89 -13.04 19.80
N PHE A 150 -2.65 -14.08 19.42
CA PHE A 150 -3.89 -14.43 20.13
C PHE A 150 -3.64 -14.98 21.54
N ASP A 151 -2.49 -15.58 21.80
CA ASP A 151 -2.10 -15.99 23.17
C ASP A 151 -1.78 -14.78 24.06
N ALA A 152 -1.35 -13.67 23.49
CA ALA A 152 -0.92 -12.48 24.24
C ALA A 152 -1.97 -11.36 24.29
N TYR A 153 -2.97 -11.38 23.43
CA TYR A 153 -4.01 -10.36 23.43
C TYR A 153 -4.77 -10.32 24.75
N SER A 154 -4.95 -9.12 25.31
CA SER A 154 -5.86 -8.91 26.41
C SER A 154 -7.32 -9.06 25.96
N ARG A 155 -8.23 -9.28 26.94
CA ARG A 155 -9.67 -9.30 26.65
C ARG A 155 -10.17 -7.98 26.05
N GLU A 156 -9.61 -6.87 26.47
CA GLU A 156 -9.93 -5.54 25.95
C GLU A 156 -9.55 -5.41 24.46
N MET A 157 -8.34 -5.84 24.07
CA MET A 157 -7.91 -5.86 22.67
C MET A 157 -8.83 -6.73 21.79
N LEU A 158 -9.21 -7.91 22.29
CA LEU A 158 -10.15 -8.81 21.61
C LEU A 158 -11.54 -8.17 21.46
N ASN A 159 -12.03 -7.48 22.49
CA ASN A 159 -13.32 -6.78 22.44
C ASN A 159 -13.29 -5.63 21.41
N CYS A 160 -12.22 -4.82 21.38
CA CYS A 160 -12.04 -3.74 20.42
C CYS A 160 -11.98 -4.26 18.98
N ARG A 161 -11.25 -5.37 18.76
CA ARG A 161 -11.17 -6.06 17.46
C ARG A 161 -12.55 -6.57 17.02
N LYS A 162 -13.27 -7.25 17.88
CA LYS A 162 -14.60 -7.81 17.61
C LYS A 162 -15.64 -6.72 17.30
N ALA A 163 -15.66 -5.68 18.10
CA ALA A 163 -16.57 -4.54 17.93
C ALA A 163 -16.25 -3.69 16.69
N GLY A 164 -15.02 -3.77 16.17
CA GLY A 164 -14.58 -3.03 15.00
C GLY A 164 -14.24 -1.56 15.28
N VAL A 165 -13.95 -1.22 16.53
CA VAL A 165 -13.36 0.09 16.85
C VAL A 165 -11.89 0.16 16.44
N ILE A 166 -11.21 -1.00 16.34
CA ILE A 166 -9.93 -1.18 15.66
C ILE A 166 -10.11 -2.24 14.57
N THR A 167 -9.74 -1.95 13.34
CA THR A 167 -9.97 -2.83 12.18
C THR A 167 -8.71 -2.95 11.32
N GLY A 168 -8.48 -4.15 10.74
CA GLY A 168 -7.36 -4.40 9.83
C GLY A 168 -6.04 -4.70 10.54
N LEU A 169 -6.07 -5.17 11.78
CA LEU A 169 -4.88 -5.61 12.51
C LEU A 169 -4.16 -6.74 11.76
N PRO A 170 -2.82 -6.64 11.54
CA PRO A 170 -2.06 -7.70 10.86
C PRO A 170 -1.75 -8.86 11.82
N ASP A 171 -2.77 -9.39 12.45
CA ASP A 171 -2.68 -10.48 13.43
C ASP A 171 -2.81 -11.88 12.82
N ALA A 172 -3.24 -11.99 11.57
CA ALA A 172 -3.45 -13.26 10.88
C ALA A 172 -2.67 -13.42 9.56
N TYR A 173 -2.04 -12.36 9.08
CA TYR A 173 -1.28 -12.35 7.82
C TYR A 173 0.09 -11.67 8.02
N GLY A 174 0.96 -11.67 7.01
CA GLY A 174 2.28 -11.08 7.09
C GLY A 174 2.26 -9.57 7.37
N ARG A 175 3.29 -9.07 8.02
CA ARG A 175 3.40 -7.65 8.40
C ARG A 175 3.33 -6.72 7.18
N GLY A 176 4.08 -7.03 6.11
CA GLY A 176 4.16 -6.18 4.93
C GLY A 176 4.70 -4.78 5.19
N ARG A 177 4.48 -3.89 4.25
CA ARG A 177 4.92 -2.50 4.29
C ARG A 177 6.41 -2.30 4.59
N ILE A 178 7.21 -3.22 4.10
CA ILE A 178 8.66 -3.13 4.04
C ILE A 178 9.02 -3.06 2.56
N ILE A 179 9.83 -2.10 2.18
CA ILE A 179 10.37 -2.01 0.82
C ILE A 179 11.79 -2.52 0.85
N GLY A 180 12.01 -3.76 0.42
CA GLY A 180 13.36 -4.30 0.20
C GLY A 180 14.07 -3.50 -0.90
N ASP A 181 15.34 -3.13 -0.69
CA ASP A 181 16.08 -2.49 -1.76
C ASP A 181 16.59 -3.53 -2.78
N TYR A 182 15.65 -4.04 -3.59
CA TYR A 182 15.91 -5.07 -4.61
C TYR A 182 16.93 -4.64 -5.66
N ARG A 183 17.16 -3.33 -5.82
CA ARG A 183 18.18 -2.74 -6.70
C ARG A 183 19.60 -3.15 -6.28
N ARG A 184 19.81 -3.41 -4.98
CA ARG A 184 21.10 -3.85 -4.43
C ARG A 184 21.58 -5.15 -5.07
N VAL A 185 20.67 -6.09 -5.32
CA VAL A 185 21.01 -7.37 -5.95
C VAL A 185 21.47 -7.17 -7.40
N ALA A 186 20.81 -6.29 -8.15
CA ALA A 186 21.23 -5.97 -9.51
C ALA A 186 22.59 -5.22 -9.55
N LEU A 187 22.80 -4.26 -8.64
CA LEU A 187 23.99 -3.42 -8.65
C LEU A 187 25.25 -4.11 -8.10
N TYR A 188 25.12 -4.90 -7.04
CA TYR A 188 26.24 -5.46 -6.30
C TYR A 188 26.41 -6.98 -6.45
N GLY A 189 25.32 -7.70 -6.75
CA GLY A 189 25.29 -9.15 -6.62
C GLY A 189 25.21 -9.61 -5.16
N VAL A 190 24.79 -10.86 -4.98
CA VAL A 190 24.52 -11.41 -3.63
C VAL A 190 25.78 -11.59 -2.81
N ASP A 191 26.92 -11.98 -3.44
CA ASP A 191 28.16 -12.22 -2.70
C ASP A 191 28.68 -10.96 -2.00
N PHE A 192 28.62 -9.81 -2.68
CA PHE A 192 28.98 -8.53 -2.07
C PHE A 192 28.09 -8.20 -0.87
N LEU A 193 26.77 -8.40 -1.01
CA LEU A 193 25.82 -8.15 0.08
C LEU A 193 26.03 -9.09 1.28
N MET A 194 26.41 -10.35 1.02
CA MET A 194 26.77 -11.30 2.07
C MET A 194 28.05 -10.89 2.81
N GLU A 195 29.05 -10.38 2.09
CA GLU A 195 30.29 -9.87 2.69
C GLU A 195 30.03 -8.66 3.58
N GLU A 196 29.17 -7.71 3.15
CA GLU A 196 28.74 -6.54 3.95
C GLU A 196 28.05 -7.00 5.25
N LYS A 197 27.08 -7.94 5.17
CA LYS A 197 26.39 -8.46 6.36
C LYS A 197 27.34 -9.18 7.34
N MET A 198 28.32 -9.92 6.83
CA MET A 198 29.30 -10.56 7.66
C MET A 198 30.29 -9.56 8.25
N HIS A 199 30.64 -8.50 7.53
CA HIS A 199 31.47 -7.42 8.06
C HIS A 199 30.73 -6.77 9.25
N ASP A 200 29.45 -6.39 9.10
CA ASP A 200 28.64 -5.80 10.17
C ASP A 200 28.54 -6.74 11.38
N PHE A 201 28.27 -8.03 11.14
CA PHE A 201 28.21 -9.04 12.19
C PHE A 201 29.52 -9.15 13.00
N ASN A 202 30.65 -9.04 12.34
CA ASN A 202 31.98 -9.18 12.97
C ASN A 202 32.47 -7.90 13.65
N THR A 203 31.96 -6.73 13.24
CA THR A 203 32.42 -5.43 13.76
C THR A 203 31.50 -4.83 14.82
N MET A 204 30.24 -5.36 14.94
CA MET A 204 29.32 -4.91 15.97
C MET A 204 29.78 -5.25 17.40
N SER A 205 29.16 -4.62 18.39
CA SER A 205 29.46 -4.83 19.81
C SER A 205 29.49 -6.32 20.19
N THR A 206 30.42 -6.69 21.04
CA THR A 206 30.51 -8.01 21.67
C THR A 206 29.85 -8.04 23.05
N GLU A 207 29.37 -6.91 23.55
CA GLU A 207 28.55 -6.83 24.77
C GLU A 207 27.11 -7.31 24.46
N MET A 208 26.80 -8.51 24.97
CA MET A 208 25.57 -9.24 24.63
C MET A 208 24.35 -8.71 25.41
N SER A 209 23.95 -7.47 25.12
CA SER A 209 22.64 -6.97 25.52
C SER A 209 21.53 -7.64 24.69
N GLU A 210 20.27 -7.52 25.09
CA GLU A 210 19.13 -8.07 24.36
C GLU A 210 19.13 -7.59 22.91
N ASP A 211 19.35 -6.30 22.69
CA ASP A 211 19.35 -5.70 21.35
C ASP A 211 20.48 -6.23 20.47
N VAL A 212 21.69 -6.39 21.04
CA VAL A 212 22.85 -6.94 20.33
C VAL A 212 22.60 -8.41 19.97
N ILE A 213 22.09 -9.22 20.91
CA ILE A 213 21.76 -10.64 20.64
C ILE A 213 20.75 -10.74 19.51
N ARG A 214 19.68 -9.95 19.56
CA ARG A 214 18.65 -9.92 18.54
C ARG A 214 19.19 -9.51 17.17
N LEU A 215 19.96 -8.43 17.11
CA LEU A 215 20.54 -7.96 15.84
C LEU A 215 21.52 -8.99 15.24
N ARG A 216 22.30 -9.68 16.07
CA ARG A 216 23.18 -10.76 15.60
C ARG A 216 22.41 -11.94 15.03
N GLU A 217 21.30 -12.32 15.67
CA GLU A 217 20.39 -13.35 15.16
C GLU A 217 19.78 -12.92 13.83
N GLU A 218 19.24 -11.69 13.73
CA GLU A 218 18.69 -11.11 12.51
C GLU A 218 19.71 -11.11 11.36
N LEU A 219 20.94 -10.67 11.59
CA LEU A 219 22.02 -10.70 10.57
C LEU A 219 22.35 -12.13 10.10
N SER A 220 22.33 -13.10 11.01
CA SER A 220 22.54 -14.50 10.66
C SER A 220 21.39 -15.04 9.77
N GLU A 221 20.15 -14.66 10.04
CA GLU A 221 18.98 -15.01 9.23
C GLU A 221 19.04 -14.31 7.86
N GLN A 222 19.40 -13.04 7.81
CA GLN A 222 19.58 -12.28 6.57
C GLN A 222 20.65 -12.93 5.67
N TYR A 223 21.77 -13.32 6.26
CA TYR A 223 22.86 -14.01 5.53
C TYR A 223 22.39 -15.35 4.94
N ARG A 224 21.59 -16.13 5.69
CA ARG A 224 20.99 -17.38 5.18
C ARG A 224 20.04 -17.12 4.03
N ALA A 225 19.18 -16.11 4.15
CA ALA A 225 18.25 -15.74 3.10
C ALA A 225 18.96 -15.31 1.79
N LEU A 226 20.08 -14.60 1.89
CA LEU A 226 20.92 -14.26 0.73
C LEU A 226 21.48 -15.51 0.05
N LYS A 227 21.90 -16.55 0.81
CA LYS A 227 22.29 -17.83 0.22
C LYS A 227 21.14 -18.50 -0.52
N GLU A 228 19.96 -18.55 0.08
CA GLU A 228 18.76 -19.11 -0.53
C GLU A 228 18.37 -18.33 -1.81
N LEU A 229 18.60 -17.01 -1.86
CA LEU A 229 18.40 -16.21 -3.06
C LEU A 229 19.34 -16.65 -4.20
N LYS A 230 20.60 -16.97 -3.91
CA LYS A 230 21.51 -17.53 -4.93
C LYS A 230 21.00 -18.87 -5.45
N GLU A 231 20.52 -19.75 -4.57
CA GLU A 231 19.93 -21.04 -4.94
C GLU A 231 18.70 -20.88 -5.82
N LEU A 232 17.83 -19.89 -5.50
CA LEU A 232 16.69 -19.53 -6.34
C LEU A 232 17.16 -19.11 -7.75
N GLY A 233 18.16 -18.25 -7.85
CA GLY A 233 18.75 -17.84 -9.13
C GLY A 233 19.26 -19.04 -9.94
N GLN A 234 19.95 -19.96 -9.29
CA GLN A 234 20.48 -21.16 -9.93
C GLN A 234 19.39 -22.09 -10.50
N LYS A 235 18.23 -22.18 -9.83
CA LYS A 235 17.08 -22.94 -10.35
C LYS A 235 16.60 -22.41 -11.72
N TYR A 236 16.73 -21.12 -11.96
CA TYR A 236 16.42 -20.47 -13.23
C TYR A 236 17.61 -20.37 -14.19
N GLY A 237 18.78 -20.87 -13.78
CA GLY A 237 20.02 -20.85 -14.59
C GLY A 237 20.78 -19.53 -14.51
N PHE A 238 20.53 -18.68 -13.48
CA PHE A 238 21.20 -17.41 -13.29
C PHE A 238 22.21 -17.44 -12.13
N ASP A 239 23.32 -16.74 -12.31
CA ASP A 239 24.33 -16.52 -11.29
C ASP A 239 24.14 -15.16 -10.61
N LEU A 240 23.32 -15.12 -9.56
CA LEU A 240 23.08 -13.92 -8.75
C LEU A 240 24.26 -13.54 -7.84
N SER A 241 25.34 -14.33 -7.79
CA SER A 241 26.51 -14.01 -6.97
C SER A 241 27.19 -12.71 -7.41
N ARG A 242 27.11 -12.38 -8.69
CA ARG A 242 27.71 -11.22 -9.34
C ARG A 242 26.70 -10.11 -9.67
N PRO A 243 27.16 -8.85 -9.87
CA PRO A 243 26.31 -7.78 -10.41
C PRO A 243 25.72 -8.12 -11.78
N ALA A 244 24.62 -7.48 -12.11
CA ALA A 244 24.01 -7.52 -13.44
C ALA A 244 24.92 -6.82 -14.48
N GLU A 245 25.14 -7.44 -15.62
CA GLU A 245 26.01 -6.94 -16.67
C GLU A 245 25.27 -6.11 -17.72
N ASN A 246 23.96 -6.26 -17.84
CA ASN A 246 23.11 -5.59 -18.82
C ASN A 246 21.72 -5.30 -18.27
N PHE A 247 20.92 -4.57 -19.06
CA PHE A 247 19.57 -4.17 -18.67
C PHE A 247 18.66 -5.36 -18.34
N LYS A 248 18.67 -6.40 -19.19
CA LYS A 248 17.85 -7.60 -18.95
C LYS A 248 18.20 -8.28 -17.62
N GLU A 249 19.50 -8.45 -17.37
CA GLU A 249 19.94 -9.01 -16.08
C GLU A 249 19.57 -8.12 -14.90
N ALA A 250 19.70 -6.79 -15.04
CA ALA A 250 19.34 -5.87 -13.97
C ALA A 250 17.87 -6.02 -13.56
N VAL A 251 16.98 -6.11 -14.54
CA VAL A 251 15.54 -6.36 -14.28
C VAL A 251 15.32 -7.74 -13.68
N GLN A 252 15.99 -8.77 -14.20
CA GLN A 252 15.84 -10.16 -13.74
C GLN A 252 16.36 -10.35 -12.31
N TRP A 253 17.52 -9.77 -11.95
CA TRP A 253 18.10 -9.85 -10.60
C TRP A 253 17.19 -9.17 -9.58
N LEU A 254 16.72 -7.97 -9.91
CA LEU A 254 15.76 -7.22 -9.12
C LEU A 254 14.47 -8.02 -8.93
N TYR A 255 13.93 -8.59 -10.01
CA TYR A 255 12.69 -9.36 -9.94
C TYR A 255 12.84 -10.65 -9.11
N LEU A 256 13.94 -11.40 -9.23
CA LEU A 256 14.15 -12.60 -8.43
C LEU A 256 14.30 -12.29 -6.93
N ALA A 257 14.92 -11.16 -6.59
CA ALA A 257 14.97 -10.69 -5.21
C ALA A 257 13.56 -10.35 -4.67
N TYR A 258 12.74 -9.69 -5.47
CA TYR A 258 11.33 -9.44 -5.16
C TYR A 258 10.53 -10.74 -5.04
N LEU A 259 10.69 -11.67 -5.98
CA LEU A 259 10.02 -12.97 -5.96
C LEU A 259 10.39 -13.77 -4.71
N ALA A 260 11.65 -13.73 -4.28
CA ALA A 260 12.10 -14.37 -3.04
C ALA A 260 11.34 -13.82 -1.83
N ALA A 261 11.13 -12.50 -1.75
CA ALA A 261 10.34 -11.87 -0.69
C ALA A 261 8.87 -12.31 -0.73
N ILE A 262 8.26 -12.37 -1.91
CA ILE A 262 6.90 -12.90 -2.11
C ILE A 262 6.76 -14.36 -1.67
N LYS A 263 7.78 -15.19 -1.94
CA LYS A 263 7.77 -16.61 -1.55
C LYS A 263 7.99 -16.82 -0.06
N GLU A 264 8.70 -15.92 0.61
CA GLU A 264 9.04 -16.04 2.02
C GLU A 264 7.90 -15.61 2.93
N GLN A 265 7.17 -14.52 2.59
CA GLN A 265 6.17 -13.96 3.48
C GLN A 265 4.83 -13.69 2.80
N ASN A 266 3.80 -13.67 3.62
CA ASN A 266 2.42 -13.33 3.26
C ASN A 266 2.11 -11.87 3.61
N GLY A 267 2.91 -10.94 3.09
CA GLY A 267 2.85 -9.53 3.45
C GLY A 267 1.59 -8.80 2.96
N ALA A 268 1.14 -7.83 3.72
CA ALA A 268 0.01 -6.99 3.34
C ALA A 268 0.37 -5.95 2.27
N ALA A 269 1.66 -5.63 2.10
CA ALA A 269 2.14 -4.72 1.06
C ALA A 269 3.56 -5.12 0.66
N MET A 270 3.70 -5.57 -0.56
CA MET A 270 4.97 -6.05 -1.13
C MET A 270 5.39 -5.09 -2.25
N SER A 271 5.87 -3.90 -1.88
CA SER A 271 6.17 -2.82 -2.83
C SER A 271 7.60 -2.88 -3.35
N LEU A 272 7.80 -2.37 -4.58
CA LEU A 272 9.12 -2.34 -5.23
C LEU A 272 9.97 -1.15 -4.77
N GLY A 273 9.35 -0.03 -4.49
CA GLY A 273 10.01 1.22 -4.19
C GLY A 273 10.17 2.11 -5.42
N ARG A 274 11.40 2.42 -5.79
CA ARG A 274 11.77 3.30 -6.92
C ARG A 274 12.75 2.57 -7.82
N THR A 275 12.25 1.82 -8.78
CA THR A 275 13.10 0.97 -9.64
C THR A 275 13.28 1.53 -11.05
N SER A 276 12.30 2.28 -11.56
CA SER A 276 12.29 2.80 -12.94
C SER A 276 13.51 3.67 -13.27
N THR A 277 13.84 4.65 -12.43
CA THR A 277 15.00 5.54 -12.62
C THR A 277 16.33 4.76 -12.53
N PHE A 278 16.43 3.80 -11.61
CA PHE A 278 17.59 2.94 -11.48
C PHE A 278 17.82 2.07 -12.73
N LEU A 279 16.77 1.40 -13.19
CA LEU A 279 16.82 0.52 -14.34
C LEU A 279 17.10 1.29 -15.66
N ASP A 280 16.66 2.54 -15.75
CA ASP A 280 16.94 3.39 -16.92
C ASP A 280 18.43 3.58 -17.17
N ILE A 281 19.25 3.61 -16.13
CA ILE A 281 20.70 3.76 -16.22
C ILE A 281 21.30 2.61 -17.04
N TYR A 282 20.86 1.39 -16.81
CA TYR A 282 21.27 0.21 -17.57
C TYR A 282 20.71 0.25 -19.00
N ALA A 283 19.43 0.61 -19.16
CA ALA A 283 18.80 0.70 -20.47
C ALA A 283 19.50 1.72 -21.37
N GLU A 284 19.78 2.92 -20.87
CA GLU A 284 20.46 3.98 -21.61
C GLU A 284 21.90 3.61 -21.98
N ARG A 285 22.61 2.93 -21.08
CA ARG A 285 23.94 2.41 -21.41
C ARG A 285 23.90 1.41 -22.55
N ASP A 286 23.00 0.45 -22.49
CA ASP A 286 22.90 -0.63 -23.46
C ASP A 286 22.34 -0.16 -24.81
N LEU A 287 21.39 0.79 -24.80
CA LEU A 287 20.92 1.49 -26.00
C LEU A 287 22.04 2.26 -26.71
N LYS A 288 22.85 3.02 -25.94
CA LYS A 288 24.01 3.76 -26.49
C LYS A 288 25.06 2.82 -27.05
N ALA A 289 25.25 1.65 -26.48
CA ALA A 289 26.15 0.62 -26.98
C ALA A 289 25.59 -0.13 -28.21
N GLY A 290 24.32 0.05 -28.54
CA GLY A 290 23.65 -0.62 -29.65
C GLY A 290 23.44 -2.13 -29.42
N VAL A 291 23.47 -2.58 -28.16
CA VAL A 291 23.28 -3.99 -27.80
C VAL A 291 21.80 -4.34 -27.52
N ILE A 292 20.96 -3.33 -27.41
CA ILE A 292 19.51 -3.46 -27.23
C ILE A 292 18.79 -2.33 -27.98
N THR A 293 17.56 -2.59 -28.41
CA THR A 293 16.68 -1.63 -29.11
C THR A 293 15.62 -1.09 -28.15
N GLU A 294 14.98 0.05 -28.51
CA GLU A 294 13.85 0.61 -27.73
C GLU A 294 12.69 -0.39 -27.59
N SER A 295 12.40 -1.18 -28.63
CA SER A 295 11.36 -2.21 -28.59
C SER A 295 11.69 -3.33 -27.60
N GLU A 296 12.96 -3.77 -27.55
CA GLU A 296 13.40 -4.81 -26.58
C GLU A 296 13.41 -4.28 -25.14
N VAL A 297 13.77 -3.00 -24.94
CA VAL A 297 13.65 -2.38 -23.59
C VAL A 297 12.22 -2.38 -23.14
N GLN A 298 11.27 -1.99 -23.99
CA GLN A 298 9.84 -2.00 -23.65
C GLN A 298 9.33 -3.42 -23.41
N GLU A 299 9.75 -4.42 -24.21
CA GLU A 299 9.38 -5.81 -24.01
C GLU A 299 9.81 -6.32 -22.63
N ILE A 300 11.04 -6.05 -22.21
CA ILE A 300 11.55 -6.47 -20.91
C ILE A 300 10.73 -5.83 -19.78
N ILE A 301 10.38 -4.55 -19.89
CA ILE A 301 9.54 -3.85 -18.92
C ILE A 301 8.12 -4.44 -18.90
N ASP A 302 7.50 -4.68 -20.04
CA ASP A 302 6.17 -5.26 -20.14
C ASP A 302 6.13 -6.65 -19.50
N HIS A 303 7.12 -7.50 -19.75
CA HIS A 303 7.23 -8.82 -19.14
C HIS A 303 7.45 -8.74 -17.63
N PHE A 304 8.26 -7.79 -17.16
CA PHE A 304 8.42 -7.52 -15.72
C PHE A 304 7.10 -7.11 -15.07
N ILE A 305 6.39 -6.14 -15.65
CA ILE A 305 5.08 -5.70 -15.16
C ILE A 305 4.06 -6.86 -15.17
N MET A 306 4.10 -7.70 -16.20
CA MET A 306 3.24 -8.89 -16.29
C MET A 306 3.49 -9.85 -15.12
N LYS A 307 4.75 -10.08 -14.74
CA LYS A 307 5.09 -10.89 -13.57
C LYS A 307 4.50 -10.34 -12.28
N LEU A 308 4.57 -9.03 -12.09
CA LEU A 308 3.98 -8.37 -10.91
C LEU A 308 2.45 -8.51 -10.85
N ARG A 309 1.78 -8.65 -11.99
CA ARG A 309 0.32 -8.85 -12.06
C ARG A 309 -0.14 -10.27 -11.73
N ILE A 310 0.73 -11.27 -11.90
CA ILE A 310 0.35 -12.69 -11.76
C ILE A 310 0.82 -13.36 -10.48
N VAL A 311 1.79 -12.80 -9.76
CA VAL A 311 2.22 -13.33 -8.46
C VAL A 311 1.26 -12.87 -7.37
N LYS A 312 0.61 -13.84 -6.71
CA LYS A 312 -0.48 -13.59 -5.77
C LYS A 312 -0.45 -14.56 -4.59
N PHE A 313 -1.02 -14.13 -3.47
CA PHE A 313 -1.17 -14.95 -2.27
C PHE A 313 -2.48 -15.74 -2.28
N ALA A 314 -2.51 -16.85 -1.55
CA ALA A 314 -3.76 -17.50 -1.15
C ALA A 314 -4.38 -16.74 0.02
N ARG A 315 -5.53 -16.10 -0.19
CA ARG A 315 -6.25 -15.31 0.81
C ARG A 315 -7.59 -15.93 1.13
N THR A 316 -8.10 -15.67 2.34
CA THR A 316 -9.44 -16.12 2.74
C THR A 316 -10.52 -15.21 2.11
N PRO A 317 -11.75 -15.68 1.96
CA PRO A 317 -12.87 -14.86 1.52
C PRO A 317 -13.08 -13.60 2.39
N ASP A 318 -12.95 -13.70 3.71
CA ASP A 318 -13.05 -12.57 4.64
C ASP A 318 -11.96 -11.51 4.36
N TYR A 319 -10.75 -11.96 4.03
CA TYR A 319 -9.67 -11.07 3.63
C TYR A 319 -9.99 -10.38 2.30
N ASN A 320 -10.50 -11.13 1.32
CA ASN A 320 -10.86 -10.61 0.01
C ASN A 320 -12.01 -9.61 0.11
N GLU A 321 -13.00 -9.82 0.99
CA GLU A 321 -14.06 -8.85 1.28
C GLU A 321 -13.48 -7.57 1.91
N LEU A 322 -12.60 -7.71 2.91
CA LEU A 322 -12.01 -6.56 3.62
C LEU A 322 -11.15 -5.69 2.68
N PHE A 323 -10.43 -6.30 1.74
CA PHE A 323 -9.44 -5.63 0.90
C PHE A 323 -9.75 -5.66 -0.61
N SER A 324 -10.95 -6.08 -0.99
CA SER A 324 -11.44 -6.11 -2.37
C SER A 324 -10.59 -6.98 -3.30
N GLY A 325 -10.29 -8.19 -2.87
CA GLY A 325 -9.53 -9.19 -3.61
C GLY A 325 -8.27 -9.65 -2.88
N ASP A 326 -7.35 -10.21 -3.65
CA ASP A 326 -6.09 -10.79 -3.18
C ASP A 326 -4.83 -10.01 -3.65
N PRO A 327 -4.80 -8.66 -3.52
CA PRO A 327 -3.66 -7.89 -4.00
C PRO A 327 -2.40 -8.20 -3.20
N THR A 328 -1.24 -8.08 -3.86
CA THR A 328 0.07 -8.02 -3.21
C THR A 328 0.41 -6.59 -2.77
N TRP A 329 -0.35 -5.61 -3.27
CA TRP A 329 -0.12 -4.17 -3.12
C TRP A 329 1.28 -3.75 -3.52
N VAL A 330 1.74 -4.32 -4.63
CA VAL A 330 2.99 -3.91 -5.25
C VAL A 330 2.88 -2.49 -5.79
N THR A 331 3.75 -1.61 -5.33
CA THR A 331 3.78 -0.20 -5.72
C THR A 331 5.14 0.16 -6.29
N GLU A 332 5.15 0.88 -7.40
CA GLU A 332 6.33 1.49 -8.02
C GLU A 332 6.21 3.00 -8.00
N SER A 333 7.22 3.68 -7.47
CA SER A 333 7.28 5.15 -7.37
C SER A 333 8.06 5.72 -8.55
N ILE A 334 7.47 6.64 -9.30
CA ILE A 334 7.97 7.19 -10.56
C ILE A 334 8.11 8.71 -10.47
N GLY A 335 9.14 9.28 -11.05
CA GLY A 335 9.36 10.72 -11.08
C GLY A 335 9.91 11.26 -9.77
N GLY A 336 9.37 12.37 -9.28
CA GLY A 336 9.92 13.11 -8.13
C GLY A 336 11.12 13.95 -8.49
N VAL A 337 11.71 14.61 -7.49
CA VAL A 337 12.77 15.60 -7.64
C VAL A 337 13.92 15.28 -6.70
N GLY A 338 15.15 15.36 -7.17
CA GLY A 338 16.34 15.23 -6.34
C GLY A 338 16.50 16.36 -5.34
N ILE A 339 17.34 16.16 -4.32
CA ILE A 339 17.65 17.19 -3.32
C ILE A 339 18.25 18.44 -3.98
N ASP A 340 18.95 18.28 -5.11
CA ASP A 340 19.50 19.38 -5.90
C ASP A 340 18.45 20.14 -6.74
N GLY A 341 17.20 19.71 -6.69
CA GLY A 341 16.08 20.29 -7.44
C GLY A 341 15.92 19.78 -8.88
N SER A 342 16.74 18.84 -9.31
CA SER A 342 16.64 18.23 -10.65
C SER A 342 15.56 17.15 -10.69
N PRO A 343 14.65 17.15 -11.68
CA PRO A 343 13.66 16.08 -11.79
C PRO A 343 14.31 14.71 -12.01
N LEU A 344 13.77 13.67 -11.38
CA LEU A 344 14.24 12.28 -11.53
C LEU A 344 13.46 11.53 -12.61
N VAL A 345 12.92 12.23 -13.58
CA VAL A 345 12.19 11.68 -14.73
C VAL A 345 13.19 11.16 -15.78
N THR A 346 13.01 9.92 -16.16
CA THR A 346 13.81 9.24 -17.20
C THR A 346 12.90 8.66 -18.28
N LYS A 347 13.45 8.09 -19.34
CA LYS A 347 12.64 7.37 -20.33
C LYS A 347 11.86 6.20 -19.71
N ASN A 348 12.43 5.52 -18.72
CA ASN A 348 11.71 4.45 -18.03
C ASN A 348 10.52 4.96 -17.23
N SER A 349 10.49 6.23 -16.82
CA SER A 349 9.28 6.82 -16.25
C SER A 349 8.10 6.74 -17.22
N PHE A 350 8.33 6.98 -18.50
CA PHE A 350 7.33 6.83 -19.56
C PHE A 350 7.05 5.35 -19.89
N ARG A 351 8.09 4.51 -20.01
CA ARG A 351 7.93 3.09 -20.39
C ARG A 351 7.12 2.29 -19.36
N PHE A 352 7.31 2.57 -18.07
CA PHE A 352 6.49 1.94 -17.01
C PHE A 352 5.03 2.34 -17.11
N LEU A 353 4.72 3.62 -17.33
CA LEU A 353 3.35 4.08 -17.56
C LEU A 353 2.77 3.52 -18.88
N HIS A 354 3.61 3.36 -19.90
CA HIS A 354 3.20 2.83 -21.22
C HIS A 354 2.79 1.36 -21.17
N SER A 355 3.24 0.61 -20.16
CA SER A 355 2.74 -0.76 -19.94
C SER A 355 1.21 -0.83 -19.76
N LEU A 356 0.58 0.29 -19.34
CA LEU A 356 -0.88 0.40 -19.28
C LEU A 356 -1.54 0.43 -20.66
N ASP A 357 -0.82 0.86 -21.70
CA ASP A 357 -1.27 0.76 -23.08
C ASP A 357 -1.01 -0.64 -23.63
N ASN A 358 0.18 -1.19 -23.43
CA ASN A 358 0.60 -2.47 -24.00
C ASN A 358 -0.13 -3.68 -23.38
N LEU A 359 -0.42 -3.62 -22.07
CA LEU A 359 -1.05 -4.71 -21.30
C LEU A 359 -2.46 -4.35 -20.79
N GLY A 360 -2.96 -3.15 -21.11
CA GLY A 360 -4.22 -2.63 -20.61
C GLY A 360 -4.19 -2.19 -19.15
N PRO A 361 -5.26 -1.49 -18.69
CA PRO A 361 -5.41 -1.03 -17.31
C PRO A 361 -5.30 -2.17 -16.30
N ALA A 362 -4.69 -1.89 -15.16
CA ALA A 362 -4.63 -2.83 -14.06
C ALA A 362 -4.42 -2.12 -12.72
N PRO A 363 -4.90 -2.69 -11.61
CA PRO A 363 -4.65 -2.16 -10.28
C PRO A 363 -3.20 -2.31 -9.83
N GLU A 364 -2.47 -3.31 -10.36
CA GLU A 364 -1.11 -3.66 -9.97
C GLU A 364 -0.19 -3.80 -11.19
N PRO A 365 1.09 -3.36 -11.05
CA PRO A 365 1.60 -2.58 -9.94
C PRO A 365 0.88 -1.24 -9.81
N ASN A 366 0.71 -0.76 -8.57
CA ASN A 366 0.19 0.58 -8.32
C ASN A 366 1.26 1.60 -8.74
N LEU A 367 1.06 2.22 -9.88
CA LEU A 367 2.00 3.19 -10.44
C LEU A 367 1.75 4.54 -9.78
N THR A 368 2.69 4.94 -8.92
CA THR A 368 2.61 6.17 -8.14
C THR A 368 3.55 7.21 -8.70
N VAL A 369 3.01 8.31 -9.20
CA VAL A 369 3.81 9.44 -9.65
C VAL A 369 4.06 10.37 -8.46
N LEU A 370 5.34 10.53 -8.11
CA LEU A 370 5.80 11.49 -7.13
C LEU A 370 5.77 12.86 -7.78
N TRP A 371 4.68 13.59 -7.53
CA TRP A 371 4.33 14.81 -8.24
C TRP A 371 5.00 16.03 -7.64
N SER A 372 5.56 16.86 -8.51
CA SER A 372 6.06 18.20 -8.18
C SER A 372 5.75 19.14 -9.34
N VAL A 373 5.53 20.40 -9.04
CA VAL A 373 5.40 21.44 -10.07
C VAL A 373 6.65 21.57 -10.93
N ARG A 374 7.79 21.05 -10.46
CA ARG A 374 9.09 21.06 -11.17
C ARG A 374 9.27 19.96 -12.21
N LEU A 375 8.35 19.00 -12.29
CA LEU A 375 8.45 17.91 -13.27
C LEU A 375 8.35 18.46 -14.71
N PRO A 376 9.01 17.86 -15.70
CA PRO A 376 8.91 18.26 -17.09
C PRO A 376 7.47 18.26 -17.61
N ASP A 377 7.08 19.29 -18.34
CA ASP A 377 5.71 19.47 -18.84
C ASP A 377 5.25 18.30 -19.73
N ASN A 378 6.15 17.76 -20.56
CA ASN A 378 5.83 16.59 -21.40
C ASN A 378 5.49 15.36 -20.54
N PHE A 379 6.21 15.15 -19.43
CA PHE A 379 5.93 14.06 -18.52
C PHE A 379 4.59 14.27 -17.76
N LYS A 380 4.34 15.47 -17.26
CA LYS A 380 3.06 15.83 -16.63
C LYS A 380 1.88 15.57 -17.58
N THR A 381 2.01 16.02 -18.83
CA THR A 381 0.99 15.82 -19.86
C THR A 381 0.76 14.33 -20.14
N TYR A 382 1.83 13.54 -20.20
CA TYR A 382 1.74 12.10 -20.41
C TYR A 382 1.06 11.39 -19.24
N CYS A 383 1.37 11.76 -17.99
CA CYS A 383 0.69 11.24 -16.81
C CYS A 383 -0.81 11.56 -16.84
N ALA A 384 -1.19 12.80 -17.17
CA ALA A 384 -2.60 13.18 -17.28
C ALA A 384 -3.33 12.37 -18.36
N LYS A 385 -2.73 12.24 -19.55
CA LYS A 385 -3.25 11.41 -20.66
C LYS A 385 -3.51 9.97 -20.19
N MET A 386 -2.54 9.35 -19.51
CA MET A 386 -2.66 7.97 -19.04
C MET A 386 -3.68 7.82 -17.92
N SER A 387 -3.79 8.79 -17.01
CA SER A 387 -4.82 8.80 -15.97
C SER A 387 -6.24 8.88 -16.55
N ILE A 388 -6.45 9.77 -17.53
CA ILE A 388 -7.75 9.93 -18.20
C ILE A 388 -8.15 8.64 -18.92
N LYS A 389 -7.16 7.99 -19.55
CA LYS A 389 -7.39 6.75 -20.31
C LYS A 389 -7.64 5.53 -19.44
N THR A 390 -6.96 5.40 -18.29
CA THR A 390 -6.86 4.12 -17.59
C THR A 390 -7.31 4.13 -16.13
N SER A 391 -7.36 5.28 -15.48
CA SER A 391 -7.56 5.44 -14.03
C SER A 391 -6.63 4.55 -13.17
N SER A 392 -5.43 4.23 -13.69
CA SER A 392 -4.49 3.27 -13.06
C SER A 392 -3.29 3.95 -12.40
N ILE A 393 -3.26 5.27 -12.32
CA ILE A 393 -2.16 6.06 -11.74
C ILE A 393 -2.65 6.78 -10.50
N GLN A 394 -1.79 6.86 -9.48
CA GLN A 394 -1.98 7.77 -8.34
C GLN A 394 -0.88 8.81 -8.29
N TYR A 395 -1.12 9.88 -7.56
CA TYR A 395 -0.20 11.00 -7.40
C TYR A 395 0.06 11.27 -5.92
N GLU A 396 1.31 11.51 -5.58
CA GLU A 396 1.73 11.93 -4.26
C GLU A 396 2.64 13.15 -4.33
N ASN A 397 2.46 14.08 -3.42
CA ASN A 397 3.15 15.35 -3.41
C ASN A 397 4.60 15.18 -2.93
N ASP A 398 5.52 15.08 -3.88
CA ASP A 398 6.94 14.92 -3.61
C ASP A 398 7.54 16.10 -2.84
N ASP A 399 7.03 17.32 -3.04
CA ASP A 399 7.60 18.53 -2.43
C ASP A 399 7.47 18.51 -0.90
N ILE A 400 6.34 18.04 -0.35
CA ILE A 400 6.16 17.89 1.11
C ILE A 400 6.82 16.62 1.67
N MET A 401 6.89 15.55 0.88
CA MET A 401 7.45 14.27 1.33
C MET A 401 8.97 14.28 1.34
N ARG A 402 9.59 14.88 0.33
CA ARG A 402 11.05 14.96 0.19
C ARG A 402 11.72 15.64 1.39
N GLU A 403 11.07 16.57 2.05
CA GLU A 403 11.58 17.20 3.28
C GLU A 403 11.85 16.18 4.39
N SER A 404 11.01 15.12 4.49
CA SER A 404 11.13 14.10 5.53
C SER A 404 11.95 12.87 5.12
N TYR A 405 11.92 12.49 3.82
CA TYR A 405 12.44 11.20 3.34
C TYR A 405 13.64 11.32 2.39
N GLY A 406 14.04 12.56 2.04
CA GLY A 406 15.05 12.77 1.00
C GLY A 406 14.52 12.46 -0.40
N ASP A 407 15.38 12.07 -1.32
CA ASP A 407 15.05 11.84 -2.73
C ASP A 407 15.09 10.36 -3.15
N ASP A 408 15.42 9.45 -2.24
CA ASP A 408 15.42 7.99 -2.48
C ASP A 408 14.45 7.27 -1.56
N TYR A 409 13.19 7.67 -1.62
CA TYR A 409 12.08 7.02 -0.93
C TYR A 409 11.13 6.35 -1.93
N GLY A 410 10.38 5.40 -1.45
CA GLY A 410 9.31 4.75 -2.18
C GLY A 410 8.02 4.72 -1.37
N ILE A 411 6.92 4.40 -2.05
CA ILE A 411 5.61 4.27 -1.45
C ILE A 411 5.33 2.80 -1.19
N ALA A 412 5.04 2.47 0.05
CA ALA A 412 4.56 1.15 0.42
C ALA A 412 3.05 1.09 0.35
N CYS A 413 2.50 0.12 -0.37
CA CYS A 413 1.07 -0.13 -0.52
C CYS A 413 0.36 1.05 -1.22
N CYS A 414 -0.23 1.93 -0.41
CA CYS A 414 -1.14 2.97 -0.85
C CYS A 414 -0.48 4.35 -0.83
N VAL A 415 -0.06 4.79 0.37
CA VAL A 415 0.30 6.21 0.64
C VAL A 415 1.46 6.36 1.62
N SER A 416 2.06 5.27 2.08
CA SER A 416 3.08 5.31 3.13
C SER A 416 4.47 5.45 2.54
N ALA A 417 5.16 6.56 2.83
CA ALA A 417 6.55 6.76 2.39
C ALA A 417 7.56 6.13 3.32
N MET A 418 8.67 5.65 2.75
CA MET A 418 9.86 5.28 3.52
C MET A 418 11.13 5.38 2.66
N THR A 419 12.25 5.77 3.27
CA THR A 419 13.55 5.78 2.61
C THR A 419 13.99 4.35 2.33
N ILE A 420 14.22 4.02 1.06
CA ILE A 420 14.45 2.65 0.60
C ILE A 420 15.76 2.10 1.18
N GLY A 421 15.67 0.91 1.77
CA GLY A 421 16.81 0.22 2.37
C GLY A 421 17.29 0.81 3.70
N LYS A 422 16.67 1.88 4.22
CA LYS A 422 17.04 2.57 5.47
C LYS A 422 15.94 2.65 6.50
N GLN A 423 14.71 2.47 6.08
CA GLN A 423 13.53 2.48 6.94
C GLN A 423 12.69 1.24 6.72
N MET A 424 12.05 0.77 7.78
CA MET A 424 10.99 -0.24 7.72
C MET A 424 9.80 0.21 8.53
N GLN A 425 8.62 -0.26 8.18
CA GLN A 425 7.40 0.12 8.85
C GLN A 425 6.74 -1.07 9.53
N PHE A 426 6.44 -0.91 10.80
CA PHE A 426 5.50 -1.77 11.53
C PHE A 426 4.09 -1.41 11.09
N PHE A 427 3.50 -2.24 10.22
CA PHE A 427 2.18 -1.98 9.65
C PHE A 427 1.09 -1.93 10.72
N GLY A 428 0.26 -0.91 10.66
CA GLY A 428 -0.85 -0.71 11.59
C GLY A 428 -2.20 -1.07 10.99
N ALA A 429 -3.19 -0.88 11.83
CA ALA A 429 -4.61 -1.00 11.53
C ALA A 429 -5.25 0.40 11.37
N ARG A 430 -6.55 0.48 11.62
CA ARG A 430 -7.28 1.76 11.67
C ARG A 430 -8.15 1.82 12.91
N ALA A 431 -8.08 2.97 13.59
CA ALA A 431 -8.99 3.34 14.67
C ALA A 431 -10.23 4.03 14.08
N ASN A 432 -11.42 3.58 14.46
CA ASN A 432 -12.70 4.13 13.98
C ASN A 432 -13.13 5.30 14.87
N LEU A 433 -12.84 6.53 14.48
CA LEU A 433 -13.17 7.73 15.27
C LEU A 433 -14.67 7.98 15.37
N ALA A 434 -15.44 7.69 14.33
CA ALA A 434 -16.90 7.85 14.37
C ALA A 434 -17.54 6.92 15.42
N LYS A 435 -17.07 5.66 15.48
CA LYS A 435 -17.53 4.70 16.49
C LYS A 435 -17.07 5.10 17.91
N THR A 436 -15.87 5.63 18.02
CA THR A 436 -15.32 6.16 19.29
C THR A 436 -16.16 7.33 19.83
N LEU A 437 -16.67 8.19 18.95
CA LEU A 437 -17.61 9.25 19.31
C LEU A 437 -18.93 8.68 19.87
N LEU A 438 -19.47 7.62 19.25
CA LEU A 438 -20.65 6.94 19.77
C LEU A 438 -20.41 6.29 21.13
N TYR A 439 -19.22 5.76 21.36
CA TYR A 439 -18.83 5.27 22.71
C TYR A 439 -18.76 6.41 23.73
N ALA A 440 -18.28 7.58 23.34
CA ALA A 440 -18.28 8.76 24.22
C ALA A 440 -19.70 9.16 24.65
N ILE A 441 -20.65 9.10 23.74
CA ILE A 441 -22.06 9.39 24.00
C ILE A 441 -22.70 8.30 24.88
N ASN A 442 -22.34 7.03 24.68
CA ASN A 442 -22.93 5.87 25.33
C ASN A 442 -22.17 5.34 26.55
N GLY A 443 -21.24 6.13 27.13
CA GLY A 443 -20.53 5.71 28.34
C GLY A 443 -19.60 4.50 28.15
N GLY A 444 -18.97 4.38 26.97
CA GLY A 444 -18.07 3.29 26.63
C GLY A 444 -18.76 2.04 26.11
N LYS A 445 -20.09 2.04 25.96
CA LYS A 445 -20.85 0.93 25.39
C LYS A 445 -20.88 0.97 23.86
N ASP A 446 -20.78 -0.19 23.26
CA ASP A 446 -20.98 -0.38 21.83
C ASP A 446 -22.45 -0.14 21.44
N GLU A 447 -22.68 0.79 20.54
CA GLU A 447 -24.00 1.28 20.16
C GLU A 447 -24.86 0.25 19.41
N LYS A 448 -24.23 -0.84 18.92
CA LYS A 448 -24.94 -1.91 18.19
C LYS A 448 -25.25 -3.11 19.08
N SER A 449 -24.34 -3.49 19.96
CA SER A 449 -24.47 -4.68 20.80
C SER A 449 -24.83 -4.38 22.24
N GLY A 450 -24.74 -3.13 22.69
CA GLY A 450 -24.90 -2.74 24.11
C GLY A 450 -23.75 -3.19 25.01
N ALA A 451 -22.76 -3.93 24.47
CA ALA A 451 -21.65 -4.44 25.27
C ALA A 451 -20.72 -3.34 25.75
N GLN A 452 -20.21 -3.44 26.96
CA GLN A 452 -19.15 -2.55 27.46
C GLN A 452 -17.82 -2.90 26.77
N VAL A 453 -17.37 -2.07 25.87
CA VAL A 453 -16.11 -2.23 25.11
C VAL A 453 -15.05 -1.25 25.59
N GLY A 454 -15.41 0.02 25.71
CA GLY A 454 -14.56 1.07 26.29
C GLY A 454 -14.67 1.15 27.80
N PRO A 455 -13.93 2.10 28.43
CA PRO A 455 -14.07 2.40 29.86
C PRO A 455 -15.53 2.69 30.23
N ASN A 456 -15.94 2.21 31.43
CA ASN A 456 -17.26 2.48 31.91
C ASN A 456 -17.32 3.84 32.62
N PHE A 457 -18.17 4.72 32.13
CA PHE A 457 -18.47 6.02 32.73
C PHE A 457 -19.92 6.42 32.41
N GLU A 458 -20.38 7.50 33.04
CA GLU A 458 -21.74 7.98 32.80
C GLU A 458 -21.89 8.48 31.38
N GLY A 459 -22.83 7.91 30.61
CA GLY A 459 -23.20 8.37 29.30
C GLY A 459 -23.80 9.78 29.30
N ILE A 460 -24.06 10.33 28.13
CA ILE A 460 -24.70 11.64 28.01
C ILE A 460 -26.22 11.44 28.11
N ASN A 461 -26.83 12.09 29.07
CA ASN A 461 -28.25 11.93 29.37
C ASN A 461 -29.11 13.13 28.94
N SER A 462 -28.50 14.21 28.42
CA SER A 462 -29.18 15.42 27.95
C SER A 462 -30.18 15.12 26.81
N GLU A 463 -31.24 15.92 26.71
CA GLU A 463 -32.24 15.85 25.63
C GLU A 463 -31.68 16.37 24.30
N VAL A 464 -30.74 17.29 24.37
CA VAL A 464 -29.97 17.84 23.24
C VAL A 464 -28.51 17.68 23.56
N LEU A 465 -27.70 17.23 22.58
CA LEU A 465 -26.25 17.07 22.77
C LEU A 465 -25.58 18.44 22.81
N GLU A 466 -24.80 18.66 23.88
CA GLU A 466 -24.00 19.87 24.07
C GLU A 466 -22.57 19.62 23.59
N TYR A 467 -22.04 20.49 22.74
CA TYR A 467 -20.73 20.30 22.08
C TYR A 467 -19.58 20.08 23.09
N ASP A 468 -19.47 20.95 24.11
CA ASP A 468 -18.36 20.88 25.07
C ASP A 468 -18.40 19.59 25.91
N GLU A 469 -19.59 19.12 26.27
CA GLU A 469 -19.75 17.85 27.01
C GLU A 469 -19.36 16.65 26.13
N VAL A 470 -19.89 16.60 24.90
CA VAL A 470 -19.59 15.52 23.94
C VAL A 470 -18.10 15.51 23.62
N PHE A 471 -17.54 16.65 23.29
CA PHE A 471 -16.13 16.76 22.91
C PHE A 471 -15.18 16.35 24.03
N LYS A 472 -15.47 16.75 25.28
CA LYS A 472 -14.68 16.34 26.45
C LYS A 472 -14.68 14.83 26.64
N LYS A 473 -15.85 14.18 26.55
CA LYS A 473 -15.95 12.71 26.68
C LYS A 473 -15.30 12.00 25.49
N PHE A 474 -15.44 12.55 24.29
CA PHE A 474 -14.78 12.01 23.09
C PHE A 474 -13.27 12.10 23.20
N ASP A 475 -12.73 13.20 23.68
CA ASP A 475 -11.29 13.37 23.90
C ASP A 475 -10.74 12.31 24.91
N GLN A 476 -11.46 12.03 25.97
CA GLN A 476 -11.12 10.95 26.92
C GLN A 476 -11.18 9.56 26.27
N MET A 477 -12.18 9.32 25.40
CA MET A 477 -12.27 8.05 24.68
C MET A 477 -11.14 7.87 23.66
N MET A 478 -10.67 8.95 23.04
CA MET A 478 -9.49 8.91 22.17
C MET A 478 -8.21 8.56 22.93
N ASP A 479 -8.03 9.03 24.19
CA ASP A 479 -6.89 8.65 25.04
C ASP A 479 -6.88 7.14 25.30
N TRP A 480 -8.01 6.59 25.69
CA TRP A 480 -8.16 5.15 25.90
C TRP A 480 -7.87 4.35 24.65
N LEU A 481 -8.47 4.77 23.52
CA LEU A 481 -8.31 4.07 22.23
C LEU A 481 -6.85 4.08 21.77
N ALA A 482 -6.15 5.20 21.91
CA ALA A 482 -4.73 5.32 21.57
C ALA A 482 -3.87 4.30 22.32
N GLY A 483 -4.13 4.13 23.63
CA GLY A 483 -3.43 3.14 24.47
C GLY A 483 -3.68 1.69 24.04
N VAL A 484 -4.94 1.29 23.87
CA VAL A 484 -5.28 -0.07 23.43
C VAL A 484 -4.73 -0.35 22.03
N TYR A 485 -4.79 0.64 21.15
CA TYR A 485 -4.32 0.53 19.78
C TYR A 485 -2.81 0.30 19.71
N ILE A 486 -2.00 1.16 20.34
CA ILE A 486 -0.54 0.98 20.35
C ILE A 486 -0.14 -0.34 21.02
N ASN A 487 -0.77 -0.70 22.14
CA ASN A 487 -0.49 -1.97 22.81
C ASN A 487 -0.82 -3.18 21.93
N SER A 488 -1.90 -3.13 21.16
CA SER A 488 -2.23 -4.19 20.20
C SER A 488 -1.16 -4.33 19.10
N LEU A 489 -0.68 -3.21 18.56
CA LEU A 489 0.39 -3.20 17.58
C LEU A 489 1.72 -3.69 18.15
N ASN A 490 2.06 -3.32 19.38
CA ASN A 490 3.26 -3.81 20.07
C ASN A 490 3.27 -5.35 20.18
N VAL A 491 2.14 -5.95 20.56
CA VAL A 491 1.99 -7.43 20.62
C VAL A 491 2.19 -8.03 19.22
N ILE A 492 1.54 -7.49 18.21
CA ILE A 492 1.61 -7.99 16.84
C ILE A 492 3.05 -7.98 16.34
N HIS A 493 3.73 -6.84 16.42
CA HIS A 493 5.05 -6.68 15.83
C HIS A 493 6.15 -7.41 16.59
N TYR A 494 6.02 -7.56 17.91
CA TYR A 494 6.85 -8.47 18.68
C TYR A 494 6.72 -9.92 18.17
N MET A 495 5.50 -10.38 17.92
CA MET A 495 5.27 -11.75 17.46
C MET A 495 5.69 -11.98 16.02
N HIS A 496 5.59 -10.96 15.16
CA HIS A 496 6.17 -11.02 13.81
C HIS A 496 7.69 -11.18 13.85
N ASP A 497 8.39 -10.35 14.59
CA ASP A 497 9.87 -10.47 14.72
C ASP A 497 10.28 -11.84 15.28
N LYS A 498 9.48 -12.40 16.20
CA LYS A 498 9.79 -13.66 16.85
C LYS A 498 9.53 -14.91 16.01
N TYR A 499 8.47 -14.92 15.22
CA TYR A 499 7.98 -16.13 14.54
C TYR A 499 7.88 -16.04 13.02
N SER A 500 7.95 -14.83 12.46
CA SER A 500 7.75 -14.57 11.03
C SER A 500 8.60 -13.40 10.55
N TYR A 501 9.89 -13.40 10.91
CA TYR A 501 10.84 -12.38 10.51
C TYR A 501 11.08 -12.39 9.00
N GLU A 502 11.07 -11.23 8.38
CA GLU A 502 11.18 -11.03 6.93
C GLU A 502 12.66 -11.00 6.51
N ARG A 503 13.30 -12.16 6.45
CA ARG A 503 14.75 -12.35 6.32
C ARG A 503 15.32 -11.73 5.05
N ILE A 504 14.74 -12.02 3.89
CA ILE A 504 15.28 -11.54 2.62
C ILE A 504 15.02 -10.04 2.41
N GLU A 505 13.89 -9.51 2.76
CA GLU A 505 13.66 -8.07 2.67
C GLU A 505 14.59 -7.30 3.58
N MET A 506 14.75 -7.75 4.83
CA MET A 506 15.66 -7.12 5.78
C MET A 506 17.13 -7.28 5.41
N ALA A 507 17.50 -8.35 4.69
CA ALA A 507 18.85 -8.50 4.12
C ALA A 507 19.18 -7.41 3.09
N LEU A 508 18.17 -6.81 2.49
CA LEU A 508 18.28 -5.72 1.50
C LEU A 508 18.15 -4.32 2.13
N HIS A 509 18.29 -4.24 3.46
CA HIS A 509 18.35 -2.99 4.22
C HIS A 509 19.75 -2.80 4.82
N ASP A 510 20.04 -1.58 5.24
CA ASP A 510 21.17 -1.30 6.11
C ASP A 510 21.00 -2.05 7.45
N THR A 511 22.09 -2.32 8.16
CA THR A 511 22.01 -3.04 9.43
C THR A 511 21.32 -2.21 10.51
N GLU A 512 21.61 -0.93 10.54
CA GLU A 512 20.92 0.03 11.40
C GLU A 512 19.84 0.73 10.58
N ILE A 513 18.58 0.56 10.99
CA ILE A 513 17.42 1.12 10.30
C ILE A 513 16.53 1.93 11.22
N VAL A 514 15.88 2.93 10.68
CA VAL A 514 14.77 3.62 11.35
C VAL A 514 13.51 2.78 11.24
N ARG A 515 12.85 2.55 12.37
CA ARG A 515 11.55 1.84 12.44
C ARG A 515 10.44 2.83 12.69
N THR A 516 9.35 2.70 11.95
CA THR A 516 8.13 3.47 12.18
C THR A 516 6.99 2.55 12.62
N MET A 517 6.11 3.04 13.48
CA MET A 517 4.86 2.38 13.87
C MET A 517 3.72 3.08 13.16
N ALA A 518 3.20 2.45 12.12
CA ALA A 518 2.09 3.00 11.35
C ALA A 518 0.77 2.82 12.08
N THR A 519 0.18 3.92 12.47
CA THR A 519 -1.21 3.95 12.95
C THR A 519 -2.11 4.54 11.87
N GLY A 520 -3.41 4.63 12.14
CA GLY A 520 -4.31 5.26 11.19
C GLY A 520 -5.70 5.46 11.76
N ILE A 521 -6.42 6.39 11.18
CA ILE A 521 -7.80 6.70 11.51
C ILE A 521 -8.72 6.47 10.32
N ALA A 522 -9.94 6.03 10.62
CA ALA A 522 -11.06 5.93 9.71
C ALA A 522 -12.24 6.73 10.24
N GLY A 523 -13.08 7.22 9.36
CA GLY A 523 -14.30 7.96 9.72
C GLY A 523 -14.04 9.41 10.15
N LEU A 524 -12.94 10.04 9.70
CA LEU A 524 -12.62 11.43 10.02
C LEU A 524 -13.75 12.37 9.62
N SER A 525 -14.21 12.30 8.37
CA SER A 525 -15.29 13.16 7.87
C SER A 525 -16.62 12.95 8.62
N VAL A 526 -16.94 11.71 9.00
CA VAL A 526 -18.12 11.40 9.80
C VAL A 526 -18.03 11.99 11.21
N ALA A 527 -16.86 11.86 11.85
CA ALA A 527 -16.64 12.43 13.18
C ALA A 527 -16.66 13.97 13.14
N ALA A 528 -16.00 14.59 12.16
CA ALA A 528 -15.99 16.04 11.97
C ALA A 528 -17.40 16.60 11.70
N ASP A 529 -18.15 15.99 10.77
CA ASP A 529 -19.52 16.40 10.45
C ASP A 529 -20.46 16.17 11.64
N SER A 530 -20.28 15.08 12.41
CA SER A 530 -21.06 14.83 13.63
C SER A 530 -20.82 15.90 14.71
N LEU A 531 -19.57 16.28 14.93
CA LEU A 531 -19.24 17.38 15.85
C LEU A 531 -19.72 18.72 15.33
N SER A 532 -19.66 18.96 14.02
CA SER A 532 -20.22 20.15 13.39
C SER A 532 -21.74 20.22 13.56
N ALA A 533 -22.44 19.11 13.37
CA ALA A 533 -23.90 19.04 13.62
C ALA A 533 -24.24 19.36 15.08
N ILE A 534 -23.53 18.78 16.04
CA ILE A 534 -23.72 19.06 17.47
C ILE A 534 -23.43 20.51 17.81
N LYS A 535 -22.44 21.13 17.14
CA LYS A 535 -22.04 22.53 17.42
C LYS A 535 -22.94 23.59 16.81
N TYR A 536 -23.49 23.32 15.60
CA TYR A 536 -24.18 24.34 14.79
C TYR A 536 -25.66 24.07 14.55
N ALA A 537 -26.14 22.85 14.83
CA ALA A 537 -27.55 22.47 14.79
C ALA A 537 -28.02 21.97 16.16
N GLN A 538 -29.26 21.53 16.27
CA GLN A 538 -29.77 20.84 17.45
C GLN A 538 -29.82 19.36 17.18
N VAL A 539 -29.02 18.56 17.89
CA VAL A 539 -28.97 17.11 17.76
C VAL A 539 -29.58 16.47 19.01
N LYS A 540 -30.70 15.76 18.83
CA LYS A 540 -31.43 15.06 19.89
C LYS A 540 -31.14 13.57 19.80
N PRO A 541 -30.53 12.95 20.83
CA PRO A 541 -30.26 11.52 20.86
C PRO A 541 -31.58 10.73 21.08
N ILE A 542 -31.79 9.70 20.24
CA ILE A 542 -32.91 8.76 20.40
C ILE A 542 -32.38 7.50 21.09
N ARG A 543 -33.00 7.17 22.23
CA ARG A 543 -32.57 6.04 23.08
C ARG A 543 -33.53 4.86 22.98
N ASN A 544 -32.97 3.65 23.03
CA ASN A 544 -33.75 2.43 23.18
C ASN A 544 -34.22 2.21 24.64
N GLU A 545 -34.92 1.11 24.90
CA GLU A 545 -35.47 0.77 26.22
C GLU A 545 -34.37 0.58 27.29
N GLU A 546 -33.13 0.28 26.88
CA GLU A 546 -31.97 0.12 27.77
C GLU A 546 -31.20 1.44 28.00
N GLY A 547 -31.72 2.55 27.45
CA GLY A 547 -31.11 3.88 27.55
C GLY A 547 -29.90 4.09 26.60
N LEU A 548 -29.61 3.14 25.70
CA LEU A 548 -28.55 3.26 24.74
C LEU A 548 -28.99 4.19 23.58
N VAL A 549 -28.16 5.16 23.23
CA VAL A 549 -28.40 6.04 22.07
C VAL A 549 -28.18 5.25 20.79
N VAL A 550 -29.24 5.11 19.99
CA VAL A 550 -29.26 4.29 18.77
C VAL A 550 -29.56 5.08 17.50
N ASP A 551 -30.09 6.31 17.62
CA ASP A 551 -30.33 7.22 16.50
C ASP A 551 -30.30 8.69 16.94
N PHE A 552 -30.40 9.60 15.99
CA PHE A 552 -30.35 11.05 16.21
C PHE A 552 -31.37 11.78 15.34
N GLU A 553 -32.05 12.75 15.93
CA GLU A 553 -32.88 13.75 15.23
C GLU A 553 -32.11 15.06 15.16
N ILE A 554 -32.01 15.62 13.95
CA ILE A 554 -31.21 16.82 13.68
C ILE A 554 -32.14 17.92 13.21
N GLU A 555 -32.18 19.02 13.95
CA GLU A 555 -32.94 20.23 13.60
C GLU A 555 -31.96 21.38 13.26
N GLY A 556 -32.10 21.92 12.05
CA GLY A 556 -31.22 22.98 11.54
C GLY A 556 -30.18 22.47 10.55
N ASP A 557 -29.42 23.39 9.99
CA ASP A 557 -28.32 23.10 9.07
C ASP A 557 -26.96 23.31 9.74
N PHE A 558 -25.93 22.64 9.24
CA PHE A 558 -24.57 22.71 9.79
C PHE A 558 -23.52 22.65 8.67
N PRO A 559 -22.33 23.24 8.89
CA PRO A 559 -21.22 23.11 7.95
C PRO A 559 -20.82 21.65 7.74
N LYS A 560 -20.64 21.26 6.47
CA LYS A 560 -20.25 19.92 6.09
C LYS A 560 -18.84 19.93 5.48
N TYR A 561 -18.01 18.99 5.91
CA TYR A 561 -16.64 18.82 5.44
C TYR A 561 -16.60 18.59 3.92
N GLY A 562 -15.58 19.15 3.24
CA GLY A 562 -15.43 19.06 1.79
C GLY A 562 -15.98 20.28 1.02
N ASN A 563 -16.26 21.39 1.70
CA ASN A 563 -16.80 22.60 1.08
C ASN A 563 -15.90 23.84 1.30
N ASN A 564 -14.64 23.61 1.69
CA ASN A 564 -13.68 24.66 2.06
C ASN A 564 -14.26 25.64 3.11
N ASP A 565 -14.86 25.08 4.15
CA ASP A 565 -15.49 25.80 5.25
C ASP A 565 -14.70 25.55 6.54
N ASP A 566 -13.95 26.56 7.01
CA ASP A 566 -13.06 26.44 8.16
C ASP A 566 -13.80 26.03 9.44
N ARG A 567 -15.10 26.31 9.57
CA ARG A 567 -15.89 25.93 10.73
C ARG A 567 -15.92 24.43 11.00
N VAL A 568 -15.82 23.60 9.96
CA VAL A 568 -15.81 22.14 10.04
C VAL A 568 -14.45 21.57 9.65
N ASP A 569 -13.73 22.18 8.72
CA ASP A 569 -12.39 21.75 8.33
C ASP A 569 -11.42 21.82 9.52
N ASP A 570 -11.49 22.88 10.35
CA ASP A 570 -10.69 23.02 11.57
C ASP A 570 -11.02 21.93 12.61
N ILE A 571 -12.27 21.44 12.66
CA ILE A 571 -12.62 20.30 13.52
C ILE A 571 -11.89 19.03 13.03
N ALA A 572 -11.85 18.79 11.73
CA ALA A 572 -11.15 17.64 11.17
C ALA A 572 -9.64 17.72 11.44
N VAL A 573 -9.04 18.90 11.29
CA VAL A 573 -7.61 19.14 11.60
C VAL A 573 -7.33 18.91 13.08
N ASP A 574 -8.14 19.48 13.99
CA ASP A 574 -7.97 19.32 15.45
C ASP A 574 -8.07 17.84 15.87
N LEU A 575 -8.99 17.06 15.30
CA LEU A 575 -9.10 15.63 15.58
C LEU A 575 -7.84 14.85 15.19
N VAL A 576 -7.25 15.16 14.04
CA VAL A 576 -6.01 14.54 13.57
C VAL A 576 -4.84 14.88 14.50
N GLU A 577 -4.65 16.15 14.81
CA GLU A 577 -3.57 16.61 15.70
C GLU A 577 -3.68 16.04 17.11
N ARG A 578 -4.88 16.04 17.68
CA ARG A 578 -5.15 15.49 19.00
C ARG A 578 -4.90 13.99 19.06
N PHE A 579 -5.43 13.23 18.10
CA PHE A 579 -5.25 11.79 18.13
C PHE A 579 -3.79 11.39 17.95
N MET A 580 -3.05 12.08 17.05
CA MET A 580 -1.61 11.86 16.91
C MET A 580 -0.84 12.20 18.19
N THR A 581 -1.19 13.28 18.88
CA THR A 581 -0.57 13.65 20.17
C THR A 581 -0.80 12.55 21.22
N LYS A 582 -2.00 12.00 21.28
CA LYS A 582 -2.33 10.90 22.19
C LYS A 582 -1.56 9.61 21.85
N LEU A 583 -1.46 9.25 20.60
CA LEU A 583 -0.65 8.10 20.15
C LEU A 583 0.81 8.24 20.57
N ARG A 584 1.41 9.43 20.38
CA ARG A 584 2.81 9.73 20.74
C ARG A 584 3.10 9.64 22.25
N SER A 585 2.10 9.65 23.10
CA SER A 585 2.27 9.48 24.56
C SER A 585 2.58 8.03 24.97
N HIS A 586 2.39 7.07 24.07
CA HIS A 586 2.59 5.64 24.34
C HIS A 586 3.89 5.11 23.74
N LYS A 587 4.57 4.21 24.47
CA LYS A 587 5.77 3.53 24.00
C LYS A 587 5.44 2.52 22.91
N THR A 588 6.25 2.51 21.86
CA THR A 588 6.17 1.58 20.76
C THR A 588 7.20 0.46 20.88
N TYR A 589 6.91 -0.66 20.25
CA TYR A 589 7.85 -1.77 20.13
C TYR A 589 9.14 -1.33 19.41
N ARG A 590 10.30 -1.64 20.00
CA ARG A 590 11.65 -1.26 19.51
C ARG A 590 11.81 0.27 19.34
N ASP A 591 11.17 1.06 20.18
CA ASP A 591 11.23 2.52 20.16
C ASP A 591 10.96 3.11 18.75
N SER A 592 10.06 2.46 17.99
CA SER A 592 9.71 2.90 16.64
C SER A 592 9.01 4.25 16.65
N GLU A 593 9.28 5.08 15.65
CA GLU A 593 8.68 6.39 15.49
C GLU A 593 7.19 6.28 15.15
N HIS A 594 6.35 7.06 15.81
CA HIS A 594 4.92 7.11 15.50
C HIS A 594 4.66 7.78 14.17
N THR A 595 3.93 7.10 13.29
CA THR A 595 3.32 7.68 12.09
C THR A 595 1.83 7.40 12.10
N MET A 596 1.04 8.20 11.37
CA MET A 596 -0.39 8.03 11.26
C MET A 596 -0.85 8.27 9.82
N SER A 597 -1.92 7.58 9.42
CA SER A 597 -2.61 7.80 8.16
C SER A 597 -4.07 8.16 8.35
N VAL A 598 -4.62 8.89 7.39
CA VAL A 598 -6.07 9.03 7.18
C VAL A 598 -6.42 8.21 5.95
N LEU A 599 -6.77 6.94 6.18
CA LEU A 599 -6.93 5.94 5.12
C LEU A 599 -7.89 4.84 5.55
N THR A 600 -8.84 4.48 4.69
CA THR A 600 -9.76 3.35 4.93
C THR A 600 -9.43 2.11 4.12
N ILE A 601 -8.59 2.23 3.09
CA ILE A 601 -8.44 1.21 2.06
C ILE A 601 -9.84 0.97 1.44
N THR A 602 -10.24 -0.27 1.14
CA THR A 602 -11.60 -0.63 0.73
C THR A 602 -12.53 -0.98 1.89
N SER A 603 -12.03 -0.84 3.11
CA SER A 603 -12.75 -1.23 4.33
C SER A 603 -13.82 -0.21 4.75
N ASN A 604 -14.02 0.87 3.99
CA ASN A 604 -15.05 1.87 4.27
C ASN A 604 -16.46 1.27 4.38
N VAL A 605 -16.79 0.27 3.58
CA VAL A 605 -18.05 -0.50 3.66
C VAL A 605 -18.11 -1.27 4.99
N VAL A 606 -17.03 -1.94 5.38
CA VAL A 606 -16.95 -2.71 6.63
C VAL A 606 -17.09 -1.78 7.85
N TYR A 607 -16.44 -0.61 7.84
CA TYR A 607 -16.60 0.40 8.90
C TYR A 607 -18.05 0.85 9.02
N GLY A 608 -18.73 1.11 7.88
CA GLY A 608 -20.14 1.47 7.85
C GLY A 608 -21.04 0.40 8.46
N LYS A 609 -20.84 -0.87 8.09
CA LYS A 609 -21.56 -2.03 8.63
C LYS A 609 -21.40 -2.16 10.14
N LYS A 610 -20.22 -1.87 10.67
CA LYS A 610 -19.90 -1.99 12.10
C LYS A 610 -20.24 -0.77 12.95
N THR A 611 -20.65 0.34 12.35
CA THR A 611 -20.98 1.60 13.05
C THR A 611 -22.47 1.88 12.98
N GLY A 612 -23.05 2.25 14.12
CA GLY A 612 -24.46 2.66 14.25
C GLY A 612 -24.76 3.99 13.53
N ASN A 613 -25.96 4.52 13.73
CA ASN A 613 -26.34 5.87 13.27
C ASN A 613 -25.45 6.92 13.93
N THR A 614 -25.11 7.99 13.20
CA THR A 614 -24.21 9.02 13.69
C THR A 614 -24.87 10.40 13.72
N PRO A 615 -24.42 11.34 14.58
CA PRO A 615 -25.03 12.65 14.77
C PRO A 615 -25.10 13.55 13.53
N ASP A 616 -24.31 13.23 12.48
CA ASP A 616 -24.32 13.92 11.19
C ASP A 616 -25.43 13.44 10.24
N GLY A 617 -26.24 12.47 10.67
CA GLY A 617 -27.35 11.89 9.90
C GLY A 617 -27.01 10.64 9.09
N ARG A 618 -25.73 10.17 9.07
CA ARG A 618 -25.36 8.90 8.45
C ARG A 618 -26.09 7.75 9.14
N LYS A 619 -26.66 6.84 8.40
CA LYS A 619 -27.38 5.68 8.92
C LYS A 619 -26.48 4.45 9.07
N ALA A 620 -26.84 3.59 10.02
CA ALA A 620 -26.16 2.32 10.24
C ALA A 620 -26.10 1.48 8.95
N GLY A 621 -24.93 0.98 8.61
CA GLY A 621 -24.72 0.22 7.38
C GLY A 621 -24.29 1.06 6.17
N GLU A 622 -24.54 2.36 6.16
CA GLU A 622 -24.01 3.22 5.11
C GLU A 622 -22.49 3.27 5.17
N PRO A 623 -21.76 3.07 4.03
CA PRO A 623 -20.30 3.15 3.99
C PRO A 623 -19.77 4.48 4.51
N PHE A 624 -18.56 4.45 5.08
CA PHE A 624 -17.82 5.67 5.34
C PHE A 624 -17.29 6.26 4.02
N ALA A 625 -16.96 7.54 4.01
CA ALA A 625 -16.14 8.10 2.95
C ALA A 625 -14.76 7.41 2.93
N PRO A 626 -14.16 7.17 1.75
CA PRO A 626 -12.83 6.59 1.66
C PRO A 626 -11.76 7.58 2.14
N GLY A 627 -10.91 7.15 3.07
CA GLY A 627 -9.79 7.94 3.57
C GLY A 627 -10.18 9.28 4.16
N ALA A 628 -9.59 10.33 3.63
CA ALA A 628 -9.83 11.72 4.04
C ALA A 628 -10.95 12.42 3.24
N ASN A 629 -11.64 11.68 2.39
CA ASN A 629 -12.72 12.24 1.57
C ASN A 629 -13.88 12.76 2.41
N PRO A 630 -14.60 13.78 1.90
CA PRO A 630 -15.93 14.11 2.39
C PRO A 630 -16.90 12.94 2.22
N MET A 631 -17.93 12.88 3.04
CA MET A 631 -19.05 11.95 2.83
C MET A 631 -19.75 12.24 1.51
N HIS A 632 -20.19 11.16 0.85
CA HIS A 632 -20.80 11.22 -0.48
C HIS A 632 -21.97 12.22 -0.53
N GLY A 633 -21.94 13.09 -1.54
CA GLY A 633 -22.96 14.10 -1.78
C GLY A 633 -22.94 15.30 -0.83
N ARG A 634 -21.96 15.41 0.08
CA ARG A 634 -21.83 16.54 1.00
C ARG A 634 -20.92 17.64 0.49
N ASP A 635 -20.01 17.35 -0.42
CA ASP A 635 -19.08 18.26 -1.08
C ASP A 635 -19.76 18.96 -2.28
N GLN A 636 -20.64 19.92 -1.97
CA GLN A 636 -21.55 20.54 -2.96
C GLN A 636 -21.00 21.81 -3.61
N LYS A 637 -19.85 22.32 -3.16
CA LYS A 637 -19.23 23.55 -3.69
C LYS A 637 -18.20 23.31 -4.81
N GLY A 638 -18.26 22.13 -5.44
CA GLY A 638 -17.41 21.76 -6.57
C GLY A 638 -16.08 21.13 -6.17
N ALA A 639 -15.37 20.66 -7.20
CA ALA A 639 -14.16 19.87 -7.09
C ALA A 639 -13.05 20.56 -6.29
N LEU A 640 -12.75 21.82 -6.62
CA LEU A 640 -11.65 22.56 -5.98
C LEU A 640 -11.90 22.79 -4.48
N SER A 641 -13.15 23.02 -4.08
CA SER A 641 -13.50 23.18 -2.67
C SER A 641 -13.31 21.88 -1.89
N SER A 642 -13.66 20.75 -2.48
CA SER A 642 -13.44 19.42 -1.89
C SER A 642 -11.94 19.14 -1.69
N LEU A 643 -11.14 19.37 -2.72
CA LEU A 643 -9.68 19.21 -2.67
C LEU A 643 -9.04 20.14 -1.63
N SER A 644 -9.49 21.40 -1.54
CA SER A 644 -8.97 22.38 -0.58
C SER A 644 -9.24 21.98 0.87
N SER A 645 -10.42 21.42 1.18
CA SER A 645 -10.72 20.90 2.53
C SER A 645 -9.75 19.78 2.94
N VAL A 646 -9.48 18.83 2.03
CA VAL A 646 -8.56 17.71 2.31
C VAL A 646 -7.11 18.20 2.44
N ALA A 647 -6.71 19.20 1.64
CA ALA A 647 -5.35 19.76 1.67
C ALA A 647 -5.00 20.46 3.00
N LYS A 648 -5.99 20.82 3.82
CA LYS A 648 -5.77 21.42 5.16
C LYS A 648 -5.29 20.40 6.20
N ILE A 649 -5.48 19.09 5.97
CA ILE A 649 -5.04 18.06 6.92
C ILE A 649 -3.52 18.05 6.99
N PRO A 650 -2.91 18.22 8.20
CA PRO A 650 -1.47 18.42 8.33
C PRO A 650 -0.70 17.12 8.06
N TYR A 651 0.17 17.14 7.03
CA TYR A 651 1.02 16.00 6.68
C TYR A 651 1.99 15.61 7.79
N ASP A 652 2.50 16.58 8.58
CA ASP A 652 3.40 16.32 9.72
C ASP A 652 2.78 15.40 10.79
N CYS A 653 1.46 15.43 10.93
CA CYS A 653 0.73 14.51 11.79
C CYS A 653 0.39 13.19 11.08
N CYS A 654 0.40 13.18 9.75
CA CYS A 654 -0.07 12.06 8.93
C CYS A 654 1.00 11.54 7.96
N LYS A 655 2.24 11.34 8.43
CA LYS A 655 3.36 10.87 7.60
C LYS A 655 3.17 9.45 7.02
N ASP A 656 2.20 8.69 7.52
CA ASP A 656 1.76 7.42 6.92
C ASP A 656 0.67 7.63 5.85
N GLY A 657 0.35 8.88 5.51
CA GLY A 657 -0.38 9.32 4.35
C GLY A 657 -1.82 9.79 4.59
N ILE A 658 -2.26 10.67 3.69
CA ILE A 658 -3.61 11.26 3.67
C ILE A 658 -4.25 10.87 2.35
N SER A 659 -5.06 9.82 2.36
CA SER A 659 -5.68 9.30 1.13
C SER A 659 -6.85 10.15 0.69
N ASN A 660 -6.80 10.62 -0.54
CA ASN A 660 -7.89 11.30 -1.21
C ASN A 660 -8.21 10.61 -2.54
N THR A 661 -9.48 10.31 -2.78
CA THR A 661 -9.95 9.70 -4.02
C THR A 661 -11.00 10.60 -4.66
N PHE A 662 -10.73 10.99 -5.89
CA PHE A 662 -11.48 11.98 -6.61
C PHE A 662 -12.05 11.39 -7.89
N SER A 663 -13.36 11.58 -8.13
CA SER A 663 -14.02 11.14 -9.36
C SER A 663 -14.53 12.34 -10.14
N ILE A 664 -14.18 12.42 -11.41
CA ILE A 664 -14.58 13.51 -12.30
C ILE A 664 -15.06 12.95 -13.62
N VAL A 665 -16.13 13.53 -14.16
CA VAL A 665 -16.58 13.18 -15.51
C VAL A 665 -15.65 13.78 -16.57
N PRO A 666 -15.31 13.04 -17.65
CA PRO A 666 -14.35 13.52 -18.65
C PRO A 666 -14.67 14.91 -19.22
N LYS A 667 -15.96 15.21 -19.45
CA LYS A 667 -16.41 16.52 -19.99
C LYS A 667 -16.08 17.71 -19.08
N SER A 668 -15.96 17.49 -17.77
CA SER A 668 -15.61 18.55 -16.82
C SER A 668 -14.16 18.98 -16.91
N LEU A 669 -13.29 18.08 -17.43
CA LEU A 669 -11.89 18.41 -17.72
C LEU A 669 -11.73 19.20 -19.05
N GLY A 670 -12.73 19.22 -19.92
CA GLY A 670 -12.65 19.92 -21.20
C GLY A 670 -13.29 19.13 -22.34
N LYS A 671 -13.41 19.77 -23.51
CA LYS A 671 -14.03 19.16 -24.69
C LYS A 671 -13.02 18.34 -25.49
N GLU A 672 -11.82 18.89 -25.65
CA GLU A 672 -10.75 18.28 -26.45
C GLU A 672 -9.71 17.59 -25.52
N PRO A 673 -9.05 16.52 -26.00
CA PRO A 673 -8.07 15.78 -25.20
C PRO A 673 -6.93 16.65 -24.66
N GLU A 674 -6.45 17.63 -25.44
CA GLU A 674 -5.39 18.55 -25.03
C GLU A 674 -5.85 19.45 -23.87
N ASP A 675 -7.12 19.92 -23.90
CA ASP A 675 -7.70 20.69 -22.82
C ASP A 675 -7.87 19.85 -21.56
N GLN A 676 -8.31 18.59 -21.71
CA GLN A 676 -8.46 17.67 -20.60
C GLN A 676 -7.13 17.39 -19.92
N ASN A 677 -6.07 17.12 -20.69
CA ASN A 677 -4.72 16.89 -20.16
C ASN A 677 -4.21 18.12 -19.41
N ARG A 678 -4.32 19.32 -20.02
CA ARG A 678 -3.88 20.57 -19.42
C ARG A 678 -4.63 20.89 -18.13
N ASN A 679 -5.94 20.73 -18.11
CA ASN A 679 -6.77 21.03 -16.95
C ASN A 679 -6.51 20.05 -15.79
N LEU A 680 -6.32 18.75 -16.09
CA LEU A 680 -5.92 17.77 -15.09
C LEU A 680 -4.53 18.08 -14.51
N THR A 681 -3.57 18.43 -15.35
CA THR A 681 -2.22 18.84 -14.92
C THR A 681 -2.30 20.08 -14.00
N SER A 682 -3.07 21.11 -14.40
CA SER A 682 -3.25 22.32 -13.58
C SER A 682 -3.93 22.05 -12.24
N MET A 683 -4.88 21.12 -12.20
CA MET A 683 -5.54 20.71 -10.95
C MET A 683 -4.56 19.99 -10.01
N LEU A 684 -3.71 19.11 -10.54
CA LEU A 684 -2.65 18.44 -9.77
C LEU A 684 -1.64 19.43 -9.22
N ASP A 685 -1.17 20.37 -10.05
CA ASP A 685 -0.26 21.44 -9.60
C ASP A 685 -0.91 22.30 -8.50
N GLY A 686 -2.16 22.70 -8.69
CA GLY A 686 -2.90 23.49 -7.71
C GLY A 686 -3.13 22.78 -6.37
N TYR A 687 -3.41 21.50 -6.41
CA TYR A 687 -3.56 20.66 -5.21
C TYR A 687 -2.23 20.48 -4.47
N ALA A 688 -1.14 20.21 -5.20
CA ALA A 688 0.20 20.08 -4.64
C ALA A 688 0.68 21.40 -4.00
N MET A 689 0.42 22.54 -4.65
CA MET A 689 0.76 23.87 -4.12
C MET A 689 0.00 24.23 -2.84
N GLN A 690 -1.16 23.65 -2.60
CA GLN A 690 -1.92 23.76 -1.34
C GLN A 690 -1.45 22.74 -0.28
N CYS A 691 -0.33 22.04 -0.48
CA CYS A 691 0.18 20.98 0.38
C CYS A 691 -0.74 19.74 0.46
N GLY A 692 -1.64 19.54 -0.51
CA GLY A 692 -2.37 18.31 -0.64
C GLY A 692 -1.42 17.15 -0.85
N HIS A 693 -1.58 16.05 -0.07
CA HIS A 693 -0.60 14.97 -0.03
C HIS A 693 -0.78 13.97 -1.19
N HIS A 694 -1.93 13.35 -1.27
CA HIS A 694 -2.18 12.22 -2.19
C HIS A 694 -3.48 12.41 -2.96
N LEU A 695 -3.49 12.01 -4.21
CA LEU A 695 -4.68 12.04 -5.05
C LEU A 695 -4.79 10.81 -5.94
N ASN A 696 -5.85 10.05 -5.74
CA ASN A 696 -6.38 9.09 -6.69
C ASN A 696 -7.40 9.77 -7.62
N ILE A 697 -7.26 9.57 -8.92
CA ILE A 697 -8.17 10.18 -9.90
C ILE A 697 -8.88 9.10 -10.69
N ASN A 698 -10.21 9.13 -10.63
CA ASN A 698 -11.09 8.36 -11.50
C ASN A 698 -11.68 9.27 -12.56
N VAL A 699 -11.55 8.90 -13.82
CA VAL A 699 -12.12 9.65 -14.94
C VAL A 699 -13.13 8.75 -15.66
N PHE A 700 -14.37 8.75 -15.18
CA PHE A 700 -15.46 7.92 -15.70
C PHE A 700 -16.78 8.66 -15.73
N ASN A 701 -17.70 8.13 -16.52
CA ASN A 701 -19.13 8.38 -16.38
C ASN A 701 -19.73 7.30 -15.45
N ARG A 702 -20.74 7.69 -14.65
CA ARG A 702 -21.41 6.75 -13.74
C ARG A 702 -22.06 5.59 -14.49
N GLU A 703 -22.58 5.86 -15.69
CA GLU A 703 -23.22 4.89 -16.57
C GLU A 703 -22.28 3.75 -16.95
N THR A 704 -21.00 4.04 -17.17
CA THR A 704 -19.97 3.01 -17.46
C THR A 704 -19.82 2.02 -16.31
N LEU A 705 -19.88 2.48 -15.06
CA LEU A 705 -19.79 1.61 -13.89
C LEU A 705 -21.06 0.77 -13.70
N ILE A 706 -22.23 1.34 -13.99
CA ILE A 706 -23.50 0.60 -13.95
C ILE A 706 -23.48 -0.50 -15.00
N ASP A 707 -23.06 -0.19 -16.21
CA ASP A 707 -22.95 -1.16 -17.29
C ASP A 707 -21.95 -2.27 -16.97
N ALA A 708 -20.76 -1.92 -16.46
CA ALA A 708 -19.75 -2.89 -16.02
C ALA A 708 -20.23 -3.78 -14.85
N MET A 709 -21.12 -3.29 -14.02
CA MET A 709 -21.73 -4.06 -12.94
C MET A 709 -22.76 -5.09 -13.46
N GLU A 710 -23.42 -4.79 -14.60
CA GLU A 710 -24.44 -5.65 -15.22
C GLU A 710 -23.85 -6.59 -16.28
N HIS A 711 -22.78 -6.16 -16.98
CA HIS A 711 -22.09 -6.89 -18.04
C HIS A 711 -20.58 -7.01 -17.76
N PRO A 712 -20.17 -7.68 -16.67
CA PRO A 712 -18.77 -7.71 -16.23
C PRO A 712 -17.81 -8.35 -17.24
N GLU A 713 -18.29 -9.21 -18.11
CA GLU A 713 -17.53 -9.86 -19.19
C GLU A 713 -17.02 -8.87 -20.24
N GLU A 714 -17.69 -7.73 -20.42
CA GLU A 714 -17.28 -6.68 -21.37
C GLU A 714 -16.17 -5.78 -20.78
N TYR A 715 -15.98 -5.84 -19.45
CA TYR A 715 -15.05 -4.95 -18.71
C TYR A 715 -13.99 -5.70 -17.90
N PRO A 716 -13.27 -6.70 -18.46
CA PRO A 716 -12.39 -7.59 -17.69
C PRO A 716 -11.22 -6.88 -17.01
N GLN A 717 -10.82 -5.70 -17.50
CA GLN A 717 -9.70 -4.91 -16.99
C GLN A 717 -10.11 -3.55 -16.41
N LEU A 718 -11.42 -3.25 -16.28
CA LEU A 718 -11.86 -1.98 -15.75
C LEU A 718 -11.27 -1.77 -14.35
N THR A 719 -10.37 -0.80 -14.28
CA THR A 719 -9.65 -0.44 -13.07
C THR A 719 -10.24 0.81 -12.46
N ILE A 720 -10.52 0.78 -11.17
CA ILE A 720 -11.04 1.91 -10.42
C ILE A 720 -10.18 2.20 -9.20
N ARG A 721 -9.95 3.48 -8.95
CA ARG A 721 -9.29 3.96 -7.73
C ARG A 721 -10.32 3.99 -6.60
N VAL A 722 -9.99 3.41 -5.43
CA VAL A 722 -10.96 3.28 -4.32
C VAL A 722 -10.56 4.05 -3.08
N SER A 723 -9.39 3.82 -2.51
CA SER A 723 -8.82 4.57 -1.39
C SER A 723 -7.35 4.20 -1.25
N GLY A 724 -6.45 5.05 -1.70
CA GLY A 724 -5.01 4.82 -1.65
C GLY A 724 -4.48 3.80 -2.69
N TYR A 725 -5.33 2.99 -3.33
CA TYR A 725 -4.93 2.08 -4.40
C TYR A 725 -6.10 1.79 -5.35
N ALA A 726 -5.84 1.00 -6.39
CA ALA A 726 -6.84 0.59 -7.37
C ALA A 726 -7.28 -0.87 -7.18
N VAL A 727 -8.44 -1.17 -7.72
CA VAL A 727 -8.98 -2.52 -7.81
C VAL A 727 -9.58 -2.76 -9.19
N ASN A 728 -9.72 -4.02 -9.57
CA ASN A 728 -10.52 -4.37 -10.72
C ASN A 728 -12.00 -4.32 -10.31
N PHE A 729 -12.78 -3.45 -10.97
CA PHE A 729 -14.16 -3.16 -10.60
C PHE A 729 -15.06 -4.40 -10.57
N ILE A 730 -14.88 -5.32 -11.52
CA ILE A 730 -15.70 -6.53 -11.58
C ILE A 730 -15.37 -7.57 -10.49
N LYS A 731 -14.25 -7.40 -9.77
CA LYS A 731 -13.88 -8.25 -8.62
C LYS A 731 -14.46 -7.74 -7.28
N LEU A 732 -15.02 -6.54 -7.26
CA LEU A 732 -15.69 -5.99 -6.09
C LEU A 732 -16.98 -6.74 -5.77
N THR A 733 -17.32 -6.85 -4.48
CA THR A 733 -18.66 -7.29 -4.09
C THR A 733 -19.72 -6.30 -4.59
N ARG A 734 -20.95 -6.77 -4.76
CA ARG A 734 -22.07 -5.89 -5.20
C ARG A 734 -22.20 -4.64 -4.33
N GLU A 735 -22.03 -4.76 -3.01
CA GLU A 735 -22.11 -3.63 -2.09
C GLU A 735 -20.97 -2.63 -2.32
N GLN A 736 -19.74 -3.11 -2.55
CA GLN A 736 -18.60 -2.26 -2.87
C GLN A 736 -18.75 -1.56 -4.23
N GLN A 737 -19.31 -2.24 -5.24
CA GLN A 737 -19.63 -1.65 -6.53
C GLN A 737 -20.65 -0.51 -6.37
N LEU A 738 -21.72 -0.74 -5.59
CA LEU A 738 -22.73 0.26 -5.30
C LEU A 738 -22.16 1.44 -4.51
N ASP A 739 -21.26 1.20 -3.55
CA ASP A 739 -20.54 2.28 -2.85
C ASP A 739 -19.80 3.18 -3.85
N VAL A 740 -19.02 2.58 -4.74
CA VAL A 740 -18.25 3.32 -5.75
C VAL A 740 -19.18 4.12 -6.68
N ILE A 741 -20.27 3.53 -7.15
CA ILE A 741 -21.26 4.20 -8.02
C ILE A 741 -21.96 5.36 -7.29
N SER A 742 -22.13 5.25 -5.97
CA SER A 742 -22.79 6.30 -5.15
C SER A 742 -21.89 7.48 -4.81
N ARG A 743 -20.57 7.37 -5.02
CA ARG A 743 -19.60 8.43 -4.71
C ARG A 743 -19.89 9.69 -5.52
N THR A 744 -19.41 10.82 -5.02
CA THR A 744 -19.52 12.09 -5.74
C THR A 744 -18.73 12.04 -7.04
N PHE A 745 -19.40 12.31 -8.16
CA PHE A 745 -18.77 12.55 -9.44
C PHE A 745 -18.89 14.05 -9.74
N HIS A 746 -17.75 14.72 -9.79
CA HIS A 746 -17.72 16.16 -10.04
C HIS A 746 -18.03 16.45 -11.50
N GLU A 747 -19.13 17.16 -11.73
CA GLU A 747 -19.59 17.58 -13.05
C GLU A 747 -19.08 18.98 -13.43
N SER A 748 -18.40 19.65 -12.51
CA SER A 748 -17.73 20.96 -12.70
C SER A 748 -16.44 21.04 -11.85
N MET A 749 -15.48 21.80 -12.34
CA MET A 749 -14.25 22.12 -11.63
C MET A 749 -14.45 23.08 -10.47
#